data_19c1996ea43453fdd2f36fac0371ae27
#
_entry.id   19c1996ea43453fdd2f36fac0371ae27
#
_cell.length_a   1.000
_cell.length_b   1.000
_cell.length_c   1.000
_cell.angle_alpha   90.00
_cell.angle_beta   90.00
_cell.angle_gamma   90.00
#
_symmetry.space_group_name_H-M   'P 1'
#
loop_
_entity.id
_entity.type
_entity.pdbx_description
1 polymer ?
#
loop_
_entity_poly.entity_id
_entity_poly.type
_entity_poly.pdbx_seq_one_letter_code
_entity_poly.pdbx_strand_id
1 'polypeptide(L)'
;MYNPEYDELYHYGIKRRSGRYPWGSGEQPYQHSTDFLARIDELKKSGMSEKEIAESFGLSTTQFRAQRSMAKDERRALQVATAKRLRDKEGMNNSEIGRKMGLNESTVRSLLNENSALKMNAAKTAAEIIRKAIDEKGIIDIGTGVERELNISREKLNEALAMLELEGYVVYGGGVQQATNPGQQTNLKVICPPGTEHKQIYDYANVNSLKEYVMETEEKQMKSLDPNFRVDKPSHFVYPASLDSKRLQIVYDEEGGTKKDGVIELRRGVKDLDLGESHYAQVRIMVDNKSYLKGMAIYSDDLPDGIDVRFNTNKAKGTPMEKVLKDIKPNPENPFGALIKEGGQSYWYDEKGKQHLSLINKRAEEGDWGEWSNNLPSQFLSKQNTSLIKRQLDIAKNDRQSEFDEICCWTNPTVKKKLLESFAEDCDSAAVHLKAAALPRQSYQVILPIPELKDTEIYAPNYRNGEKVALIRFPHGGTFEIPILTVNNKHKKAKSIIGNAKDAVGINSSVAERLSGADFDGDTVMVVPTNSRTKITSTPPLKGLEGFDPKKQYPYKEGMKVMKATGQQMGIISNLITDMNLKGASEDELARAVRHSMVVIDAEKHKLNYKQSEIDNDIAGLKERYQKSVDSEGNIHYGAGTLLSRAKSQVSVPKRKGNAWINEDTGALEWERINKKTGEKESKYVDETYVDKKTGKTVKRTQKSTKMYETSDARTLSTGHPKEELYADYANYMKSLANKARKEMISTGNLQQNKEAKEKYKKEAAELKAALNVALKNAPRERKAQLMANSVAKAIIADNPDITKKELKKLKTQALTKARLKVGANKQKIEITEKQWEAIQAGAISENRLKQILNNADIDKVREYATPKNRTVLSSAKIGKLKTMLNSGNYTTAEVAQALGISTSTVKKYM
;
A
#
# COMPACT_ATOMS: atom_id res chain seq x y z
N MET A 1 63.39 -23.86 12.90
CA MET A 1 64.18 -22.63 12.99
C MET A 1 63.20 -21.47 13.04
N TYR A 2 63.15 -20.78 14.11
CA TYR A 2 62.37 -19.59 14.36
C TYR A 2 62.91 -18.46 13.46
N ASN A 3 62.13 -17.86 12.63
CA ASN A 3 62.55 -16.76 11.76
C ASN A 3 62.13 -15.45 12.42
N PRO A 4 63.03 -14.61 12.95
CA PRO A 4 62.69 -13.40 13.72
C PRO A 4 61.93 -12.31 12.90
N GLU A 5 61.93 -12.39 11.59
CA GLU A 5 61.20 -11.45 10.73
C GLU A 5 59.67 -11.64 10.75
N TYR A 6 59.15 -12.68 11.41
CA TYR A 6 57.69 -12.93 11.46
C TYR A 6 57.11 -12.88 12.87
N ASP A 7 57.89 -12.39 13.82
CA ASP A 7 57.42 -12.22 15.21
C ASP A 7 56.78 -10.83 15.46
N GLU A 8 56.29 -10.23 14.38
CA GLU A 8 55.45 -9.04 14.51
C GLU A 8 54.11 -9.43 15.15
N LEU A 9 53.77 -8.76 16.24
CA LEU A 9 52.47 -8.83 16.89
C LEU A 9 51.37 -8.39 15.90
N TYR A 10 50.61 -9.35 15.36
CA TYR A 10 49.50 -9.04 14.49
C TYR A 10 48.31 -8.58 15.33
N HIS A 11 48.00 -7.28 15.18
CA HIS A 11 46.81 -6.70 15.75
C HIS A 11 45.68 -6.77 14.73
N TYR A 12 44.55 -7.37 15.10
CA TYR A 12 43.37 -7.45 14.29
C TYR A 12 42.28 -6.55 14.88
N GLY A 13 41.60 -5.82 14.01
CA GLY A 13 40.70 -4.76 14.35
C GLY A 13 41.34 -3.38 14.24
N ILE A 14 40.57 -2.38 14.66
CA ILE A 14 40.91 -0.97 14.52
C ILE A 14 41.36 -0.42 15.87
N LYS A 15 42.47 0.34 15.89
CA LYS A 15 42.95 1.05 17.08
C LYS A 15 41.85 1.97 17.64
N ARG A 16 41.65 1.95 18.94
CA ARG A 16 40.86 2.98 19.63
C ARG A 16 41.54 4.36 19.48
N ARG A 17 40.79 5.43 19.71
CA ARG A 17 41.31 6.81 19.73
C ARG A 17 42.51 6.96 20.71
N SER A 18 42.59 6.07 21.70
CA SER A 18 43.73 5.96 22.61
C SER A 18 44.99 5.31 22.00
N GLY A 19 44.96 4.88 20.76
CA GLY A 19 46.02 4.14 20.09
C GLY A 19 46.06 2.64 20.40
N ARG A 20 45.12 2.12 21.17
CA ARG A 20 45.05 0.70 21.57
C ARG A 20 43.99 -0.06 20.79
N TYR A 21 44.22 -1.35 20.53
CA TYR A 21 43.20 -2.22 19.96
C TYR A 21 42.15 -2.63 21.01
N PRO A 22 40.90 -2.94 20.64
CA PRO A 22 39.85 -3.28 21.58
C PRO A 22 40.14 -4.48 22.50
N TRP A 23 40.90 -5.47 22.04
CA TRP A 23 41.29 -6.66 22.78
C TRP A 23 42.73 -6.58 23.32
N GLY A 24 43.30 -5.40 23.34
CA GLY A 24 44.32 -5.01 24.23
C GLY A 24 45.77 -5.32 23.87
N SER A 25 46.55 -4.35 24.21
CA SER A 25 47.94 -4.49 24.59
C SER A 25 47.97 -4.47 26.13
N GLY A 26 48.54 -5.40 26.77
CA GLY A 26 48.69 -5.44 28.19
C GLY A 26 48.23 -6.76 28.82
N GLU A 27 47.40 -6.70 29.82
CA GLU A 27 46.99 -7.87 30.63
C GLU A 27 46.16 -8.95 29.92
N GLN A 28 45.75 -8.70 28.67
CA GLN A 28 44.92 -9.66 27.91
C GLN A 28 45.78 -10.57 27.03
N PRO A 29 45.67 -11.92 27.16
CA PRO A 29 46.60 -12.85 26.49
C PRO A 29 46.30 -13.08 24.99
N TYR A 30 45.22 -12.54 24.44
CA TYR A 30 44.75 -12.86 23.07
C TYR A 30 44.93 -11.69 22.11
N GLN A 31 46.21 -11.38 21.80
CA GLN A 31 46.52 -10.25 20.91
C GLN A 31 46.68 -10.64 19.45
N HIS A 32 46.92 -11.90 19.15
CA HIS A 32 47.08 -12.45 17.80
C HIS A 32 45.77 -13.03 17.26
N SER A 33 45.56 -12.96 15.96
CA SER A 33 44.40 -13.56 15.29
C SER A 33 44.30 -15.07 15.56
N THR A 34 45.41 -15.75 15.72
CA THR A 34 45.49 -17.18 16.04
C THR A 34 44.96 -17.44 17.45
N ASP A 35 45.40 -16.65 18.43
CA ASP A 35 44.97 -16.80 19.81
C ASP A 35 43.49 -16.42 19.98
N PHE A 36 43.07 -15.36 19.36
CA PHE A 36 41.66 -14.95 19.36
C PHE A 36 40.73 -16.01 18.76
N LEU A 37 41.11 -16.57 17.61
CA LEU A 37 40.30 -17.62 16.97
C LEU A 37 40.38 -18.94 17.75
N ALA A 38 41.54 -19.28 18.33
CA ALA A 38 41.71 -20.45 19.19
C ALA A 38 40.81 -20.33 20.44
N ARG A 39 40.78 -19.16 21.08
CA ARG A 39 39.90 -18.89 22.22
C ARG A 39 38.43 -19.00 21.89
N ILE A 40 37.99 -18.51 20.73
CA ILE A 40 36.63 -18.69 20.27
C ILE A 40 36.29 -20.18 20.09
N ASP A 41 37.20 -20.95 19.51
CA ASP A 41 36.98 -22.37 19.28
C ASP A 41 36.97 -23.17 20.61
N GLU A 42 37.73 -22.75 21.60
CA GLU A 42 37.73 -23.30 22.97
C GLU A 42 36.39 -23.02 23.68
N LEU A 43 35.93 -21.75 23.67
CA LEU A 43 34.65 -21.36 24.25
C LEU A 43 33.46 -22.05 23.57
N LYS A 44 33.53 -22.29 22.26
CA LYS A 44 32.54 -23.09 21.54
C LYS A 44 32.55 -24.57 21.96
N LYS A 45 33.76 -25.16 22.16
CA LYS A 45 33.86 -26.53 22.62
C LYS A 45 33.30 -26.69 24.05
N SER A 46 33.37 -25.65 24.87
CA SER A 46 32.75 -25.63 26.22
C SER A 46 31.21 -25.42 26.17
N GLY A 47 30.61 -25.34 24.98
CA GLY A 47 29.14 -25.25 24.79
C GLY A 47 28.54 -23.85 24.81
N MET A 48 29.39 -22.80 24.88
CA MET A 48 28.90 -21.41 24.85
C MET A 48 28.30 -21.03 23.50
N SER A 49 27.18 -20.35 23.53
CA SER A 49 26.55 -19.76 22.35
C SER A 49 27.34 -18.58 21.78
N GLU A 50 27.13 -18.24 20.51
CA GLU A 50 27.80 -17.10 19.87
C GLU A 50 27.50 -15.77 20.59
N LYS A 51 26.37 -15.64 21.24
CA LYS A 51 25.99 -14.46 22.02
C LYS A 51 26.80 -14.37 23.31
N GLU A 52 26.89 -15.45 24.06
CA GLU A 52 27.68 -15.52 25.31
C GLU A 52 29.16 -15.30 25.05
N ILE A 53 29.68 -15.84 23.94
CA ILE A 53 31.07 -15.59 23.52
C ILE A 53 31.26 -14.11 23.17
N ALA A 54 30.36 -13.48 22.46
CA ALA A 54 30.46 -12.05 22.15
C ALA A 54 30.44 -11.20 23.42
N GLU A 55 29.53 -11.51 24.35
CA GLU A 55 29.42 -10.83 25.65
C GLU A 55 30.69 -11.00 26.50
N SER A 56 31.32 -12.19 26.49
CA SER A 56 32.60 -12.44 27.20
C SER A 56 33.75 -11.58 26.68
N PHE A 57 33.69 -11.13 25.43
CA PHE A 57 34.66 -10.19 24.85
C PHE A 57 34.19 -8.71 24.95
N GLY A 58 33.09 -8.43 25.63
CA GLY A 58 32.52 -7.08 25.73
C GLY A 58 32.01 -6.50 24.41
N LEU A 59 31.60 -7.36 23.47
CA LEU A 59 31.20 -7.01 22.11
C LEU A 59 29.72 -7.33 21.86
N SER A 60 29.09 -6.52 21.01
CA SER A 60 27.83 -6.95 20.38
C SER A 60 28.10 -8.15 19.46
N THR A 61 27.06 -8.97 19.20
CA THR A 61 27.18 -10.10 18.26
C THR A 61 27.62 -9.68 16.86
N THR A 62 27.23 -8.48 16.43
CA THR A 62 27.64 -7.91 15.13
C THR A 62 29.12 -7.55 15.12
N GLN A 63 29.61 -6.87 16.14
CA GLN A 63 31.02 -6.52 16.31
C GLN A 63 31.87 -7.78 16.46
N PHE A 64 31.43 -8.75 17.26
CA PHE A 64 32.13 -10.03 17.43
C PHE A 64 32.29 -10.79 16.09
N ARG A 65 31.19 -10.88 15.28
CA ARG A 65 31.22 -11.49 13.94
C ARG A 65 32.20 -10.78 13.01
N ALA A 66 32.21 -9.44 13.05
CA ALA A 66 33.14 -8.66 12.25
C ALA A 66 34.60 -8.92 12.66
N GLN A 67 34.91 -8.86 13.95
CA GLN A 67 36.28 -9.11 14.46
C GLN A 67 36.73 -10.53 14.15
N ARG A 68 35.83 -11.52 14.33
CA ARG A 68 36.14 -12.92 13.96
C ARG A 68 36.44 -13.08 12.48
N SER A 69 35.70 -12.36 11.62
CA SER A 69 35.93 -12.39 10.17
C SER A 69 37.26 -11.73 9.81
N MET A 70 37.56 -10.58 10.42
CA MET A 70 38.86 -9.90 10.25
C MET A 70 40.05 -10.78 10.67
N ALA A 71 39.98 -11.40 11.85
CA ALA A 71 41.02 -12.31 12.34
C ALA A 71 41.19 -13.52 11.41
N LYS A 72 40.09 -14.04 10.80
CA LYS A 72 40.18 -15.10 9.79
C LYS A 72 40.83 -14.60 8.50
N ASP A 73 40.49 -13.40 8.05
CA ASP A 73 41.09 -12.82 6.85
C ASP A 73 42.56 -12.52 7.04
N GLU A 74 43.00 -12.05 8.22
CA GLU A 74 44.42 -11.87 8.57
C GLU A 74 45.18 -13.19 8.64
N ARG A 75 44.63 -14.22 9.31
CA ARG A 75 45.16 -15.59 9.28
C ARG A 75 45.34 -16.09 7.87
N ARG A 76 44.33 -15.88 7.00
CA ARG A 76 44.40 -16.30 5.61
C ARG A 76 45.43 -15.49 4.81
N ALA A 77 45.59 -14.20 5.06
CA ALA A 77 46.61 -13.36 4.42
C ALA A 77 48.03 -13.87 4.77
N LEU A 78 48.27 -14.21 6.05
CA LEU A 78 49.51 -14.81 6.50
C LEU A 78 49.77 -16.16 5.82
N GLN A 79 48.74 -17.01 5.72
CA GLN A 79 48.85 -18.30 5.03
C GLN A 79 49.16 -18.10 3.54
N VAL A 80 48.56 -17.10 2.85
CA VAL A 80 48.89 -16.76 1.46
C VAL A 80 50.29 -16.28 1.32
N ALA A 81 50.74 -15.37 2.18
CA ALA A 81 52.14 -14.88 2.16
C ALA A 81 53.14 -16.01 2.39
N THR A 82 52.90 -16.88 3.35
CA THR A 82 53.75 -18.06 3.65
C THR A 82 53.76 -19.04 2.48
N ALA A 83 52.58 -19.36 1.88
CA ALA A 83 52.48 -20.26 0.72
C ALA A 83 53.22 -19.70 -0.49
N LYS A 84 53.10 -18.40 -0.76
CA LYS A 84 53.84 -17.72 -1.83
C LYS A 84 55.36 -17.77 -1.59
N ARG A 85 55.82 -17.47 -0.37
CA ARG A 85 57.24 -17.55 -0.04
C ARG A 85 57.78 -18.96 -0.25
N LEU A 86 57.08 -19.99 0.24
CA LEU A 86 57.50 -21.38 0.08
C LEU A 86 57.55 -21.82 -1.40
N ARG A 87 56.60 -21.33 -2.21
CA ARG A 87 56.59 -21.56 -3.67
C ARG A 87 57.72 -20.81 -4.36
N ASP A 88 57.82 -19.49 -4.15
CA ASP A 88 58.62 -18.58 -4.98
C ASP A 88 60.08 -18.53 -4.53
N LYS A 89 60.38 -18.68 -3.23
CA LYS A 89 61.74 -18.67 -2.65
C LYS A 89 62.32 -20.06 -2.39
N GLU A 90 61.44 -21.02 -2.02
CA GLU A 90 61.88 -22.37 -1.65
C GLU A 90 61.56 -23.42 -2.73
N GLY A 91 60.92 -23.03 -3.84
CA GLY A 91 60.61 -23.89 -5.00
C GLY A 91 59.68 -25.06 -4.72
N MET A 92 58.92 -25.02 -3.60
CA MET A 92 58.06 -26.12 -3.17
C MET A 92 56.80 -26.23 -4.06
N ASN A 93 56.41 -27.47 -4.35
CA ASN A 93 55.09 -27.71 -5.00
C ASN A 93 53.95 -27.65 -3.98
N ASN A 94 52.70 -27.61 -4.46
CA ASN A 94 51.49 -27.40 -3.62
C ASN A 94 51.33 -28.49 -2.53
N SER A 95 51.71 -29.71 -2.82
CA SER A 95 51.64 -30.83 -1.86
C SER A 95 52.69 -30.70 -0.77
N GLU A 96 53.88 -30.24 -1.07
CA GLU A 96 54.99 -29.99 -0.11
C GLU A 96 54.63 -28.78 0.78
N ILE A 97 54.11 -27.70 0.18
CA ILE A 97 53.59 -26.55 0.92
C ILE A 97 52.50 -26.99 1.85
N GLY A 98 51.57 -27.81 1.41
CA GLY A 98 50.47 -28.35 2.20
C GLY A 98 50.98 -29.10 3.41
N ARG A 99 51.96 -30.01 3.23
CA ARG A 99 52.57 -30.75 4.36
C ARG A 99 53.29 -29.83 5.34
N LYS A 100 54.04 -28.84 4.85
CA LYS A 100 54.79 -27.90 5.68
C LYS A 100 53.87 -26.95 6.49
N MET A 101 52.74 -26.57 5.92
CA MET A 101 51.76 -25.69 6.54
C MET A 101 50.62 -26.42 7.30
N GLY A 102 50.59 -27.74 7.28
CA GLY A 102 49.49 -28.53 7.83
C GLY A 102 48.16 -28.34 7.10
N LEU A 103 48.19 -28.09 5.76
CA LEU A 103 47.04 -27.83 4.92
C LEU A 103 46.92 -28.87 3.81
N ASN A 104 45.70 -29.08 3.32
CA ASN A 104 45.47 -29.90 2.15
C ASN A 104 45.94 -29.19 0.86
N GLU A 105 46.40 -29.93 -0.14
CA GLU A 105 46.89 -29.42 -1.44
C GLU A 105 45.84 -28.53 -2.12
N SER A 106 44.55 -28.89 -2.06
CA SER A 106 43.44 -28.08 -2.60
C SER A 106 43.29 -26.72 -1.90
N THR A 107 43.59 -26.67 -0.58
CA THR A 107 43.61 -25.41 0.19
C THR A 107 44.74 -24.52 -0.25
N VAL A 108 45.98 -25.10 -0.42
CA VAL A 108 47.14 -24.35 -0.92
C VAL A 108 46.90 -23.79 -2.30
N ARG A 109 46.32 -24.57 -3.22
CA ARG A 109 45.90 -24.09 -4.55
C ARG A 109 44.94 -22.93 -4.48
N SER A 110 43.97 -22.98 -3.55
CA SER A 110 43.05 -21.87 -3.30
C SER A 110 43.74 -20.63 -2.69
N LEU A 111 44.74 -20.80 -1.84
CA LEU A 111 45.51 -19.69 -1.29
C LEU A 111 46.37 -18.97 -2.33
N LEU A 112 46.95 -19.73 -3.27
CA LEU A 112 47.80 -19.21 -4.32
C LEU A 112 47.04 -18.62 -5.51
N ASN A 113 45.70 -18.69 -5.54
CA ASN A 113 44.86 -18.10 -6.57
C ASN A 113 44.85 -16.55 -6.40
N GLU A 114 45.20 -15.83 -7.51
CA GLU A 114 45.31 -14.35 -7.50
C GLU A 114 44.05 -13.61 -7.07
N ASN A 115 42.87 -14.16 -7.39
CA ASN A 115 41.58 -13.59 -6.94
C ASN A 115 41.34 -13.68 -5.43
N SER A 116 42.14 -14.43 -4.69
CA SER A 116 42.00 -14.57 -3.25
C SER A 116 42.39 -13.31 -2.47
N ALA A 117 43.44 -12.62 -2.91
CA ALA A 117 43.91 -11.36 -2.31
C ALA A 117 42.94 -10.18 -2.49
N LEU A 118 42.30 -10.09 -3.66
CA LEU A 118 41.31 -9.02 -3.95
C LEU A 118 40.05 -9.14 -3.09
N LYS A 119 39.65 -10.34 -2.69
CA LYS A 119 38.48 -10.56 -1.83
C LYS A 119 38.73 -10.27 -0.35
N MET A 120 39.97 -10.33 0.11
CA MET A 120 40.34 -10.13 1.53
C MET A 120 40.24 -8.66 1.98
N ASN A 121 40.45 -7.70 1.08
CA ASN A 121 40.45 -6.27 1.42
C ASN A 121 39.10 -5.60 1.20
N ALA A 122 38.09 -6.30 0.75
CA ALA A 122 36.80 -5.69 0.33
C ALA A 122 36.09 -4.94 1.49
N ALA A 123 36.16 -5.45 2.72
CA ALA A 123 35.55 -4.77 3.87
C ALA A 123 36.34 -3.51 4.28
N LYS A 124 37.68 -3.57 4.27
CA LYS A 124 38.54 -2.39 4.56
C LYS A 124 38.32 -1.29 3.52
N THR A 125 38.37 -1.64 2.25
CA THR A 125 38.08 -0.68 1.15
C THR A 125 36.69 -0.09 1.26
N ALA A 126 35.68 -0.89 1.60
CA ALA A 126 34.33 -0.38 1.82
C ALA A 126 34.24 0.59 3.00
N ALA A 127 34.96 0.28 4.12
CA ALA A 127 35.02 1.17 5.28
C ALA A 127 35.68 2.52 4.91
N GLU A 128 36.76 2.52 4.14
CA GLU A 128 37.43 3.74 3.65
C GLU A 128 36.53 4.58 2.76
N ILE A 129 35.80 3.97 1.82
CA ILE A 129 34.84 4.66 0.94
C ILE A 129 33.72 5.28 1.78
N ILE A 130 33.18 4.55 2.74
CA ILE A 130 32.10 5.03 3.60
C ILE A 130 32.61 6.16 4.50
N ARG A 131 33.81 6.01 5.09
CA ARG A 131 34.42 7.06 5.92
C ARG A 131 34.56 8.36 5.14
N LYS A 132 35.16 8.30 3.96
CA LYS A 132 35.29 9.48 3.08
C LYS A 132 33.93 10.11 2.75
N ALA A 133 32.92 9.30 2.48
CA ALA A 133 31.57 9.82 2.23
C ALA A 133 30.96 10.49 3.46
N ILE A 134 31.23 9.98 4.68
CA ILE A 134 30.77 10.60 5.93
C ILE A 134 31.49 11.94 6.16
N ASP A 135 32.79 11.97 5.93
CA ASP A 135 33.57 13.22 6.09
C ASP A 135 33.11 14.31 5.13
N GLU A 136 32.73 13.94 3.90
CA GLU A 136 32.25 14.90 2.87
C GLU A 136 30.78 15.28 3.04
N LYS A 137 29.91 14.36 3.43
CA LYS A 137 28.44 14.48 3.32
C LYS A 137 27.69 14.34 4.66
N GLY A 138 28.35 13.93 5.73
CA GLY A 138 27.75 13.70 7.04
C GLY A 138 27.02 12.36 7.14
N ILE A 139 25.71 12.38 7.34
CA ILE A 139 24.91 11.15 7.53
C ILE A 139 24.72 10.41 6.21
N ILE A 140 25.13 9.13 6.15
CA ILE A 140 25.08 8.31 4.93
C ILE A 140 24.09 7.13 5.08
N ASP A 141 23.20 6.94 4.08
CA ASP A 141 22.35 5.75 3.96
C ASP A 141 23.18 4.51 3.65
N ILE A 142 23.08 3.51 4.54
CA ILE A 142 23.73 2.20 4.45
C ILE A 142 22.69 1.05 4.46
N GLY A 143 21.44 1.35 4.15
CA GLY A 143 20.35 0.39 4.13
C GLY A 143 20.52 -0.68 3.05
N THR A 144 19.50 -1.52 2.89
CA THR A 144 19.46 -2.60 1.89
C THR A 144 19.73 -2.06 0.48
N GLY A 145 20.62 -2.72 -0.25
CA GLY A 145 20.99 -2.38 -1.64
C GLY A 145 22.33 -1.65 -1.75
N VAL A 146 22.82 -0.97 -0.70
CA VAL A 146 24.10 -0.25 -0.73
C VAL A 146 25.28 -1.21 -0.93
N GLU A 147 25.20 -2.45 -0.45
CA GLU A 147 26.19 -3.50 -0.72
C GLU A 147 26.37 -3.77 -2.23
N ARG A 148 25.32 -3.51 -3.03
CA ARG A 148 25.39 -3.65 -4.50
C ARG A 148 26.06 -2.47 -5.19
N GLU A 149 26.00 -1.30 -4.58
CA GLU A 149 26.71 -0.10 -5.06
C GLU A 149 28.21 -0.23 -4.84
N LEU A 150 28.60 -0.86 -3.73
CA LEU A 150 29.99 -1.17 -3.41
C LEU A 150 30.51 -2.46 -4.07
N ASN A 151 29.61 -3.20 -4.73
CA ASN A 151 29.92 -4.50 -5.35
C ASN A 151 30.49 -5.55 -4.37
N ILE A 152 30.02 -5.54 -3.13
CA ILE A 152 30.38 -6.46 -2.04
C ILE A 152 29.17 -7.25 -1.54
N SER A 153 29.42 -8.26 -0.70
CA SER A 153 28.33 -8.95 0.00
C SER A 153 27.82 -8.13 1.18
N ARG A 154 26.60 -8.45 1.66
CA ARG A 154 26.02 -7.79 2.84
C ARG A 154 26.84 -8.06 4.10
N GLU A 155 27.44 -9.25 4.21
CA GLU A 155 28.34 -9.62 5.30
C GLU A 155 29.56 -8.69 5.32
N LYS A 156 30.20 -8.47 4.16
CA LYS A 156 31.37 -7.58 4.06
C LYS A 156 31.01 -6.11 4.33
N LEU A 157 29.81 -5.67 3.95
CA LEU A 157 29.34 -4.35 4.35
C LEU A 157 29.15 -4.26 5.88
N ASN A 158 28.55 -5.27 6.49
CA ASN A 158 28.39 -5.29 7.96
C ASN A 158 29.76 -5.31 8.69
N GLU A 159 30.76 -6.00 8.14
CA GLU A 159 32.13 -5.95 8.66
C GLU A 159 32.72 -4.53 8.58
N ALA A 160 32.58 -3.88 7.41
CA ALA A 160 33.01 -2.48 7.21
C ALA A 160 32.33 -1.53 8.21
N LEU A 161 31.04 -1.69 8.43
CA LEU A 161 30.29 -0.87 9.39
C LEU A 161 30.75 -1.11 10.82
N ALA A 162 31.00 -2.36 11.22
CA ALA A 162 31.51 -2.67 12.54
C ALA A 162 32.92 -2.11 12.77
N MET A 163 33.76 -2.05 11.74
CA MET A 163 35.05 -1.35 11.79
C MET A 163 34.87 0.13 12.10
N LEU A 164 33.96 0.79 11.40
CA LEU A 164 33.66 2.22 11.62
C LEU A 164 33.02 2.48 12.99
N GLU A 165 32.16 1.56 13.47
CA GLU A 165 31.59 1.66 14.84
C GLU A 165 32.70 1.59 15.91
N LEU A 166 33.75 0.80 15.71
CA LEU A 166 34.93 0.73 16.59
C LEU A 166 35.77 2.02 16.56
N GLU A 167 35.75 2.75 15.44
CA GLU A 167 36.37 4.08 15.32
C GLU A 167 35.51 5.20 15.95
N GLY A 168 34.28 4.88 16.40
CA GLY A 168 33.39 5.83 17.08
C GLY A 168 32.28 6.39 16.20
N TYR A 169 32.15 5.96 14.94
CA TYR A 169 30.97 6.27 14.12
C TYR A 169 29.73 5.54 14.68
N VAL A 170 28.56 6.12 14.45
CA VAL A 170 27.31 5.61 15.03
C VAL A 170 26.37 5.10 13.95
N VAL A 171 25.88 3.88 14.09
CA VAL A 171 24.89 3.29 13.19
C VAL A 171 23.50 3.38 13.80
N TYR A 172 22.59 4.08 13.13
CA TYR A 172 21.20 4.19 13.54
C TYR A 172 20.26 3.50 12.57
N GLY A 173 19.17 2.95 13.12
CA GLY A 173 18.02 2.44 12.39
C GLY A 173 16.83 3.36 12.56
N GLY A 174 16.03 3.51 11.50
CA GLY A 174 14.81 4.32 11.50
C GLY A 174 13.89 3.95 10.35
N GLY A 175 12.92 4.82 10.05
CA GLY A 175 12.00 4.65 8.94
C GLY A 175 11.77 5.93 8.18
N VAL A 176 11.88 5.87 6.85
CA VAL A 176 11.43 6.94 5.95
C VAL A 176 9.95 6.78 5.73
N GLN A 177 9.16 7.80 6.11
CA GLN A 177 7.73 7.81 5.83
C GLN A 177 7.48 7.72 4.32
N GLN A 178 6.58 6.83 3.89
CA GLN A 178 6.20 6.80 2.48
C GLN A 178 5.33 8.02 2.15
N ALA A 179 5.75 8.80 1.17
CA ALA A 179 5.13 10.09 0.85
C ALA A 179 3.65 9.96 0.44
N THR A 180 3.30 8.88 -0.24
CA THR A 180 1.95 8.62 -0.78
C THR A 180 1.13 7.62 0.02
N ASN A 181 1.75 6.93 0.98
CA ASN A 181 1.10 5.92 1.81
C ASN A 181 1.31 6.23 3.31
N PRO A 182 0.52 7.14 3.89
CA PRO A 182 0.65 7.54 5.29
C PRO A 182 0.47 6.33 6.22
N GLY A 183 1.37 6.19 7.18
CA GLY A 183 1.40 5.06 8.11
C GLY A 183 2.33 3.92 7.71
N GLN A 184 2.77 3.87 6.44
CA GLN A 184 3.81 2.96 5.99
C GLN A 184 5.18 3.64 6.00
N GLN A 185 6.20 2.89 6.38
CA GLN A 185 7.58 3.37 6.41
C GLN A 185 8.49 2.43 5.62
N THR A 186 9.47 3.00 4.94
CA THR A 186 10.58 2.26 4.34
C THR A 186 11.74 2.25 5.32
N ASN A 187 12.28 1.08 5.61
CA ASN A 187 13.39 0.95 6.57
C ASN A 187 14.60 1.76 6.13
N LEU A 188 15.07 2.62 7.04
CA LEU A 188 16.28 3.41 6.92
C LEU A 188 17.32 2.84 7.86
N LYS A 189 18.55 2.66 7.39
CA LYS A 189 19.73 2.39 8.20
C LYS A 189 20.82 3.35 7.75
N VAL A 190 21.36 4.12 8.68
CA VAL A 190 22.36 5.16 8.39
C VAL A 190 23.59 4.98 9.26
N ILE A 191 24.73 5.47 8.77
CA ILE A 191 25.93 5.66 9.56
C ILE A 191 26.21 7.16 9.67
N CYS A 192 26.63 7.59 10.86
CA CYS A 192 26.74 9.00 11.24
C CYS A 192 28.10 9.32 11.82
N PRO A 193 28.57 10.57 11.75
CA PRO A 193 29.72 11.05 12.49
C PRO A 193 29.58 10.80 14.00
N PRO A 194 30.70 10.71 14.74
CA PRO A 194 30.68 10.65 16.20
C PRO A 194 29.93 11.82 16.81
N GLY A 195 29.09 11.57 17.83
CA GLY A 195 28.30 12.60 18.51
C GLY A 195 26.97 12.95 17.86
N THR A 196 26.60 12.37 16.72
CA THR A 196 25.30 12.57 16.08
C THR A 196 24.17 12.01 16.96
N GLU A 197 23.16 12.82 17.25
CA GLU A 197 21.99 12.37 18.00
C GLU A 197 21.00 11.61 17.09
N HIS A 198 20.38 10.56 17.63
CA HIS A 198 19.39 9.75 16.89
C HIS A 198 18.26 10.55 16.24
N LYS A 199 17.85 11.69 16.83
CA LYS A 199 16.79 12.54 16.25
C LYS A 199 17.19 13.16 14.90
N GLN A 200 18.48 13.36 14.63
CA GLN A 200 18.99 14.02 13.42
C GLN A 200 18.77 13.20 12.15
N ILE A 201 18.64 11.87 12.27
CA ILE A 201 18.34 11.01 11.12
C ILE A 201 16.90 11.20 10.60
N TYR A 202 16.02 11.81 11.38
CA TYR A 202 14.64 12.10 10.97
C TYR A 202 14.51 13.48 10.28
N ASP A 203 15.57 14.25 10.22
CA ASP A 203 15.68 15.36 9.29
C ASP A 203 16.18 14.84 7.94
N TYR A 204 15.20 14.56 7.10
CA TYR A 204 15.44 13.88 5.83
C TYR A 204 16.35 14.65 4.86
N ALA A 205 16.52 15.97 5.05
CA ALA A 205 17.45 16.77 4.28
C ALA A 205 18.91 16.40 4.54
N ASN A 206 19.22 15.88 5.73
CA ASN A 206 20.59 15.57 6.17
C ASN A 206 21.06 14.16 5.78
N VAL A 207 20.16 13.27 5.32
CA VAL A 207 20.53 11.90 4.95
C VAL A 207 20.97 11.85 3.49
N ASN A 208 22.23 11.49 3.29
CA ASN A 208 22.86 11.44 1.98
C ASN A 208 23.01 10.00 1.47
N SER A 209 23.08 9.85 0.16
CA SER A 209 23.41 8.59 -0.49
C SER A 209 24.92 8.46 -0.63
N LEU A 210 25.40 7.22 -0.56
CA LEU A 210 26.84 6.92 -0.76
C LEU A 210 27.28 7.35 -2.17
N LYS A 211 26.46 7.05 -3.18
CA LYS A 211 26.64 7.51 -4.56
C LYS A 211 25.58 8.54 -4.92
N GLU A 212 25.94 9.49 -5.75
CA GLU A 212 24.95 10.36 -6.38
C GLU A 212 24.24 9.60 -7.51
N TYR A 213 22.91 9.68 -7.53
CA TYR A 213 22.11 9.06 -8.59
C TYR A 213 21.83 10.09 -9.66
N VAL A 214 22.35 9.81 -10.86
CA VAL A 214 22.05 10.54 -12.09
C VAL A 214 21.25 9.61 -12.97
N MET A 215 20.17 10.08 -13.55
CA MET A 215 19.45 9.31 -14.57
C MET A 215 20.32 9.22 -15.83
N GLU A 216 20.76 8.02 -16.18
CA GLU A 216 21.28 7.71 -17.52
C GLU A 216 20.09 7.63 -18.48
N THR A 217 19.72 8.75 -19.08
CA THR A 217 18.89 8.78 -20.28
C THR A 217 19.73 9.33 -21.40
N GLU A 218 19.60 8.77 -22.58
CA GLU A 218 20.29 9.23 -23.80
C GLU A 218 20.00 10.71 -24.15
N GLU A 219 19.05 11.33 -23.51
CA GLU A 219 18.68 12.72 -23.69
C GLU A 219 18.97 13.55 -22.43
N LYS A 220 20.11 14.25 -22.48
CA LYS A 220 20.49 15.43 -21.68
C LYS A 220 20.67 15.24 -20.17
N GLN A 221 21.88 15.59 -19.73
CA GLN A 221 22.27 15.81 -18.34
C GLN A 221 21.14 16.53 -17.56
N MET A 222 20.59 15.83 -16.57
CA MET A 222 19.66 16.47 -15.65
C MET A 222 20.45 17.52 -14.84
N LYS A 223 20.04 18.76 -14.94
CA LYS A 223 20.59 19.85 -14.12
C LYS A 223 20.40 19.55 -12.63
N SER A 224 21.30 20.07 -11.82
CA SER A 224 21.29 19.95 -10.35
C SER A 224 19.91 20.22 -9.76
N LEU A 225 19.61 19.60 -8.62
CA LEU A 225 18.36 19.78 -7.91
C LEU A 225 18.05 21.26 -7.66
N ASP A 226 17.10 21.78 -8.43
CA ASP A 226 16.30 22.90 -8.00
C ASP A 226 15.48 22.44 -6.75
N PRO A 227 15.42 23.25 -5.68
CA PRO A 227 14.56 23.00 -4.52
C PRO A 227 13.10 22.71 -4.90
N ASN A 228 12.65 23.21 -6.06
CA ASN A 228 11.33 22.96 -6.62
C ASN A 228 11.23 21.66 -7.44
N PHE A 229 12.29 20.85 -7.51
CA PHE A 229 12.36 19.60 -8.29
C PHE A 229 11.91 19.76 -9.74
N ARG A 230 12.22 20.83 -10.39
CA ARG A 230 11.99 21.01 -11.82
C ARG A 230 12.85 20.02 -12.58
N VAL A 231 12.21 18.96 -13.07
CA VAL A 231 12.81 18.03 -14.02
C VAL A 231 12.49 18.58 -15.40
N ASP A 232 13.51 19.00 -16.15
CA ASP A 232 13.37 19.34 -17.57
C ASP A 232 13.19 18.07 -18.43
N LYS A 233 12.28 17.20 -18.04
CA LYS A 233 11.76 16.16 -18.93
C LYS A 233 10.55 16.75 -19.62
N PRO A 234 10.38 16.57 -20.96
CA PRO A 234 9.10 16.89 -21.55
C PRO A 234 8.06 16.07 -20.77
N SER A 235 7.21 16.75 -20.02
CA SER A 235 6.04 16.11 -19.43
C SER A 235 5.27 15.53 -20.60
N HIS A 236 4.69 14.33 -20.45
CA HIS A 236 3.73 13.82 -21.45
C HIS A 236 2.50 14.72 -21.55
N PHE A 237 2.41 15.70 -20.67
CA PHE A 237 1.37 16.71 -20.66
C PHE A 237 1.86 17.95 -21.42
N VAL A 238 1.19 18.22 -22.52
CA VAL A 238 1.33 19.47 -23.28
C VAL A 238 0.31 20.46 -22.75
N TYR A 239 0.71 21.76 -22.62
CA TYR A 239 -0.25 22.77 -22.19
C TYR A 239 -1.48 22.77 -23.11
N PRO A 240 -2.71 22.69 -22.59
CA PRO A 240 -3.89 22.35 -23.38
C PRO A 240 -4.29 23.46 -24.35
N ALA A 241 -4.82 23.05 -25.47
CA ALA A 241 -5.51 23.95 -26.38
C ALA A 241 -6.80 24.49 -25.74
N SER A 242 -7.22 25.69 -26.13
CA SER A 242 -8.36 26.38 -25.55
C SER A 242 -9.53 26.51 -26.53
N LEU A 243 -10.71 26.20 -26.07
CA LEU A 243 -11.96 26.42 -26.76
C LEU A 243 -12.30 27.93 -26.76
N ASP A 244 -12.76 28.49 -27.90
CA ASP A 244 -13.37 29.79 -27.96
C ASP A 244 -14.78 29.74 -27.34
N SER A 245 -15.06 30.62 -26.39
CA SER A 245 -16.37 30.69 -25.72
C SER A 245 -17.56 30.92 -26.68
N LYS A 246 -17.33 31.44 -27.88
CA LYS A 246 -18.36 31.56 -28.93
C LYS A 246 -18.90 30.21 -29.41
N ARG A 247 -18.11 29.14 -29.25
CA ARG A 247 -18.50 27.76 -29.57
C ARG A 247 -19.18 27.05 -28.39
N LEU A 248 -19.29 27.74 -27.22
CA LEU A 248 -19.83 27.18 -25.98
C LEU A 248 -21.23 27.75 -25.69
N GLN A 249 -22.18 26.87 -25.44
CA GLN A 249 -23.47 27.18 -24.83
C GLN A 249 -23.51 26.68 -23.39
N ILE A 250 -23.99 27.54 -22.47
CA ILE A 250 -24.27 27.12 -21.08
C ILE A 250 -25.80 27.00 -20.98
N VAL A 251 -26.27 25.88 -20.44
CA VAL A 251 -27.70 25.63 -20.14
C VAL A 251 -27.87 25.68 -18.64
N TYR A 252 -28.63 26.67 -18.19
CA TYR A 252 -28.84 26.96 -16.76
C TYR A 252 -30.02 26.14 -16.19
N ASP A 253 -30.24 26.24 -14.87
CA ASP A 253 -31.27 25.51 -14.13
C ASP A 253 -32.67 25.73 -14.76
N GLU A 254 -33.06 26.97 -14.96
CA GLU A 254 -34.37 27.35 -15.52
C GLU A 254 -34.57 26.86 -16.96
N GLU A 255 -33.48 26.54 -17.66
CA GLU A 255 -33.46 25.99 -19.01
C GLU A 255 -33.39 24.45 -19.03
N GLY A 256 -33.42 23.83 -17.83
CA GLY A 256 -33.33 22.37 -17.65
C GLY A 256 -31.94 21.82 -17.50
N GLY A 257 -30.94 22.69 -17.30
CA GLY A 257 -29.53 22.29 -17.10
C GLY A 257 -29.34 21.38 -15.92
N THR A 258 -30.10 21.53 -14.84
CA THR A 258 -30.03 20.67 -13.64
C THR A 258 -30.28 19.20 -13.96
N LYS A 259 -31.11 18.88 -14.97
CA LYS A 259 -31.37 17.47 -15.36
C LYS A 259 -30.15 16.76 -15.92
N LYS A 260 -29.12 17.51 -16.30
CA LYS A 260 -27.84 17.00 -16.83
C LYS A 260 -26.63 17.68 -16.17
N ASP A 261 -26.75 18.12 -14.91
CA ASP A 261 -25.71 18.89 -14.23
C ASP A 261 -24.37 18.19 -14.29
N GLY A 262 -23.33 18.91 -14.79
CA GLY A 262 -21.98 18.41 -14.96
C GLY A 262 -21.72 17.69 -16.30
N VAL A 263 -22.70 17.59 -17.20
CA VAL A 263 -22.50 16.99 -18.52
C VAL A 263 -22.05 18.03 -19.54
N ILE A 264 -21.05 17.62 -20.35
CA ILE A 264 -20.52 18.36 -21.50
C ILE A 264 -21.02 17.64 -22.77
N GLU A 265 -21.93 18.23 -23.49
CA GLU A 265 -22.45 17.68 -24.77
C GLU A 265 -21.57 18.20 -25.92
N LEU A 266 -21.04 17.30 -26.72
CA LEU A 266 -20.11 17.59 -27.82
C LEU A 266 -20.80 17.36 -29.17
N ARG A 267 -20.59 18.26 -30.12
CA ARG A 267 -21.00 18.06 -31.52
C ARG A 267 -20.21 16.90 -32.13
N ARG A 268 -20.93 15.94 -32.67
CA ARG A 268 -20.33 14.80 -33.36
C ARG A 268 -19.63 15.24 -34.65
N GLY A 269 -18.46 14.66 -34.93
CA GLY A 269 -17.71 14.91 -36.16
C GLY A 269 -16.78 16.13 -36.11
N VAL A 270 -16.74 16.86 -35.01
CA VAL A 270 -15.81 18.00 -34.81
C VAL A 270 -14.44 17.45 -34.45
N LYS A 271 -13.43 17.66 -35.29
CA LYS A 271 -12.09 17.01 -35.17
C LYS A 271 -11.34 17.31 -33.87
N ASP A 272 -11.45 18.54 -33.36
CA ASP A 272 -10.76 18.97 -32.12
C ASP A 272 -11.50 18.56 -30.84
N LEU A 273 -12.69 17.98 -30.95
CA LEU A 273 -13.56 17.49 -29.85
C LEU A 273 -13.80 15.99 -29.89
N ASP A 274 -12.99 15.24 -30.63
CA ASP A 274 -13.16 13.81 -30.79
C ASP A 274 -12.71 13.04 -29.51
N LEU A 275 -13.60 12.17 -29.01
CA LEU A 275 -13.32 11.28 -27.90
C LEU A 275 -12.63 9.97 -28.33
N GLY A 276 -12.32 9.80 -29.63
CA GLY A 276 -11.79 8.58 -30.21
C GLY A 276 -12.81 7.45 -30.16
N GLU A 277 -12.40 6.25 -29.77
CA GLU A 277 -13.28 5.08 -29.64
C GLU A 277 -14.26 5.17 -28.45
N SER A 278 -14.11 6.19 -27.59
CA SER A 278 -14.96 6.33 -26.41
C SER A 278 -16.28 7.04 -26.74
N HIS A 279 -17.39 6.49 -26.27
CA HIS A 279 -18.70 7.15 -26.38
C HIS A 279 -18.87 8.29 -25.34
N TYR A 280 -18.17 8.24 -24.24
CA TYR A 280 -18.15 9.21 -23.15
C TYR A 280 -16.78 9.20 -22.45
N ALA A 281 -16.43 10.31 -21.83
CA ALA A 281 -15.20 10.41 -21.04
C ALA A 281 -15.31 11.53 -20.00
N GLN A 282 -14.69 11.34 -18.82
CA GLN A 282 -14.50 12.43 -17.88
C GLN A 282 -13.37 13.33 -18.38
N VAL A 283 -13.67 14.58 -18.71
CA VAL A 283 -12.75 15.48 -19.39
C VAL A 283 -12.58 16.82 -18.69
N ARG A 284 -11.53 17.52 -19.12
CA ARG A 284 -11.30 18.94 -18.87
C ARG A 284 -11.11 19.61 -20.23
N ILE A 285 -11.82 20.70 -20.47
CA ILE A 285 -11.72 21.52 -21.69
C ILE A 285 -11.41 22.94 -21.25
N MET A 286 -10.27 23.48 -21.69
CA MET A 286 -9.90 24.86 -21.42
C MET A 286 -10.78 25.80 -22.25
N VAL A 287 -11.14 26.95 -21.71
CA VAL A 287 -11.96 27.99 -22.36
C VAL A 287 -11.28 29.33 -22.24
N ASP A 288 -11.10 30.03 -23.35
CA ASP A 288 -10.52 31.38 -23.45
C ASP A 288 -9.19 31.56 -22.72
N ASN A 289 -8.41 30.50 -22.54
CA ASN A 289 -7.18 30.49 -21.76
C ASN A 289 -7.29 31.00 -20.31
N LYS A 290 -8.49 31.11 -19.76
CA LYS A 290 -8.76 31.66 -18.42
C LYS A 290 -9.44 30.65 -17.50
N SER A 291 -10.34 29.86 -18.05
CA SER A 291 -11.19 28.94 -17.29
C SER A 291 -11.20 27.57 -17.92
N TYR A 292 -11.84 26.59 -17.27
CA TYR A 292 -12.05 25.26 -17.86
C TYR A 292 -13.36 24.65 -17.46
N LEU A 293 -13.93 23.85 -18.37
CA LEU A 293 -15.04 22.95 -18.13
C LEU A 293 -14.53 21.68 -17.41
N LYS A 294 -15.32 21.20 -16.47
CA LYS A 294 -15.12 19.93 -15.78
C LYS A 294 -16.40 19.12 -15.88
N GLY A 295 -16.37 17.92 -16.43
CA GLY A 295 -17.57 17.09 -16.52
C GLY A 295 -17.38 15.80 -17.30
N MET A 296 -18.52 15.10 -17.51
CA MET A 296 -18.60 13.97 -18.41
C MET A 296 -18.98 14.45 -19.81
N ALA A 297 -18.09 14.24 -20.76
CA ALA A 297 -18.35 14.49 -22.16
C ALA A 297 -19.17 13.35 -22.78
N ILE A 298 -20.21 13.67 -23.53
CA ILE A 298 -21.01 12.76 -24.35
C ILE A 298 -21.27 13.43 -25.68
N TYR A 299 -21.55 12.65 -26.73
CA TYR A 299 -21.98 13.23 -28.00
C TYR A 299 -23.47 13.58 -27.99
N SER A 300 -23.81 14.71 -28.63
CA SER A 300 -25.20 15.16 -28.87
C SER A 300 -25.36 15.64 -30.30
N ASP A 301 -26.48 15.28 -30.90
CA ASP A 301 -26.85 15.70 -32.25
C ASP A 301 -27.82 16.92 -32.26
N ASP A 302 -28.20 17.42 -31.07
CA ASP A 302 -29.22 18.48 -30.87
C ASP A 302 -28.57 19.86 -30.55
N LEU A 303 -27.33 20.10 -30.96
CA LEU A 303 -26.64 21.37 -30.69
C LEU A 303 -27.03 22.45 -31.74
N PRO A 304 -27.28 23.71 -31.33
CA PRO A 304 -27.55 24.81 -32.26
C PRO A 304 -26.36 25.06 -33.18
N ASP A 305 -26.64 25.63 -34.34
CA ASP A 305 -25.59 26.01 -35.30
C ASP A 305 -24.59 26.97 -34.68
N GLY A 306 -23.27 26.69 -34.91
CA GLY A 306 -22.16 27.47 -34.35
C GLY A 306 -21.76 27.06 -32.92
N ILE A 307 -22.55 26.22 -32.25
CA ILE A 307 -22.25 25.69 -30.92
C ILE A 307 -21.72 24.27 -31.06
N ASP A 308 -20.50 24.04 -30.62
CA ASP A 308 -19.88 22.72 -30.68
C ASP A 308 -19.81 22.04 -29.29
N VAL A 309 -19.93 22.83 -28.23
CA VAL A 309 -19.92 22.38 -26.82
C VAL A 309 -21.11 22.99 -26.10
N ARG A 310 -21.91 22.14 -25.42
CA ARG A 310 -22.93 22.57 -24.49
C ARG A 310 -22.61 22.07 -23.10
N PHE A 311 -22.59 22.99 -22.14
CA PHE A 311 -22.36 22.64 -20.73
C PHE A 311 -23.62 22.83 -19.92
N ASN A 312 -24.04 21.80 -19.21
CA ASN A 312 -25.24 21.79 -18.38
C ASN A 312 -24.85 22.07 -16.92
N THR A 313 -25.60 22.98 -16.28
CA THR A 313 -25.33 23.38 -14.89
C THR A 313 -26.60 23.62 -14.08
N ASN A 314 -26.49 23.44 -12.77
CA ASN A 314 -27.54 23.77 -11.79
C ASN A 314 -27.46 25.25 -11.32
N LYS A 315 -26.76 26.12 -12.02
CA LYS A 315 -26.70 27.54 -11.70
C LYS A 315 -27.90 28.27 -12.28
N ALA A 316 -28.35 29.31 -11.58
CA ALA A 316 -29.41 30.20 -12.04
C ALA A 316 -29.00 30.95 -13.31
N LYS A 317 -29.96 31.21 -14.17
CA LYS A 317 -29.78 32.01 -15.38
C LYS A 317 -29.23 33.39 -15.05
N GLY A 318 -28.28 33.88 -15.86
CA GLY A 318 -27.58 35.13 -15.60
C GLY A 318 -26.36 35.00 -14.67
N THR A 319 -26.04 33.78 -14.16
CA THR A 319 -24.77 33.56 -13.47
C THR A 319 -23.62 33.80 -14.45
N PRO A 320 -22.65 34.67 -14.14
CA PRO A 320 -21.50 34.94 -15.01
C PRO A 320 -20.72 33.66 -15.32
N MET A 321 -20.23 33.55 -16.57
CA MET A 321 -19.52 32.37 -17.05
C MET A 321 -18.34 31.99 -16.15
N GLU A 322 -17.58 32.95 -15.58
CA GLU A 322 -16.48 32.76 -14.66
C GLU A 322 -16.91 32.06 -13.34
N LYS A 323 -18.18 32.21 -12.94
CA LYS A 323 -18.73 31.52 -11.75
C LYS A 323 -19.31 30.13 -12.10
N VAL A 324 -19.59 29.87 -13.37
CA VAL A 324 -20.02 28.54 -13.86
C VAL A 324 -18.80 27.65 -14.11
N LEU A 325 -17.79 28.15 -14.81
CA LEU A 325 -16.57 27.46 -15.13
C LEU A 325 -15.62 27.41 -13.91
N LYS A 326 -14.52 26.71 -14.06
CA LYS A 326 -13.47 26.60 -13.03
C LYS A 326 -12.25 27.41 -13.46
N ASP A 327 -11.67 28.21 -12.55
CA ASP A 327 -10.45 28.95 -12.81
C ASP A 327 -9.27 28.01 -13.04
N ILE A 328 -8.44 28.35 -14.03
CA ILE A 328 -7.18 27.68 -14.29
C ILE A 328 -6.28 27.84 -13.06
N LYS A 329 -5.62 26.76 -12.67
CA LYS A 329 -4.66 26.79 -11.56
C LYS A 329 -3.33 27.40 -12.00
N PRO A 330 -2.59 28.10 -11.13
CA PRO A 330 -1.32 28.78 -11.48
C PRO A 330 -0.17 27.81 -11.81
N ASN A 331 -0.39 26.52 -11.81
CA ASN A 331 0.60 25.50 -12.17
C ASN A 331 0.47 25.13 -13.65
N PRO A 332 1.41 25.50 -14.54
CA PRO A 332 1.34 25.19 -15.98
C PRO A 332 1.34 23.69 -16.30
N GLU A 333 1.94 22.86 -15.46
CA GLU A 333 1.94 21.39 -15.64
C GLU A 333 0.62 20.73 -15.18
N ASN A 334 -0.23 21.48 -14.50
CA ASN A 334 -1.52 20.99 -14.01
C ASN A 334 -2.56 22.12 -13.91
N PRO A 335 -2.91 22.78 -15.02
CA PRO A 335 -3.82 23.93 -15.01
C PRO A 335 -5.24 23.55 -14.56
N PHE A 336 -5.62 22.29 -14.68
CA PHE A 336 -6.94 21.81 -14.28
C PHE A 336 -7.06 21.35 -12.83
N GLY A 337 -5.95 21.39 -12.07
CA GLY A 337 -5.93 20.83 -10.72
C GLY A 337 -6.25 19.32 -10.66
N ALA A 338 -6.21 18.60 -11.77
CA ALA A 338 -6.46 17.16 -11.90
C ALA A 338 -5.42 16.53 -12.83
N LEU A 339 -4.99 15.29 -12.52
CA LEU A 339 -4.08 14.57 -13.41
C LEU A 339 -4.78 14.19 -14.71
N ILE A 340 -4.14 14.47 -15.83
CA ILE A 340 -4.59 14.01 -17.14
C ILE A 340 -4.02 12.60 -17.36
N LYS A 341 -4.85 11.71 -17.90
CA LYS A 341 -4.48 10.32 -18.19
C LYS A 341 -3.34 10.30 -19.22
N GLU A 342 -2.41 9.37 -19.10
CA GLU A 342 -1.43 9.12 -20.17
C GLU A 342 -2.17 8.76 -21.46
N GLY A 343 -1.82 9.43 -22.57
CA GLY A 343 -2.60 9.35 -23.82
C GLY A 343 -3.96 10.04 -23.77
N GLY A 344 -4.29 10.76 -22.69
CA GLY A 344 -5.55 11.50 -22.52
C GLY A 344 -5.62 12.82 -23.30
N GLN A 345 -4.50 13.27 -23.85
CA GLN A 345 -4.43 14.35 -24.83
C GLN A 345 -4.19 13.74 -26.20
N SER A 346 -5.06 14.01 -27.16
CA SER A 346 -4.95 13.55 -28.55
C SER A 346 -4.65 14.71 -29.50
N TYR A 347 -4.30 14.36 -30.71
CA TYR A 347 -4.00 15.34 -31.78
C TYR A 347 -4.92 15.08 -32.95
N TRP A 348 -5.20 16.14 -33.70
CA TRP A 348 -5.91 16.09 -34.97
C TRP A 348 -5.16 16.85 -36.07
N TYR A 349 -5.45 16.61 -37.33
CA TYR A 349 -4.78 17.23 -38.47
C TYR A 349 -5.78 18.11 -39.23
N ASP A 350 -5.38 19.34 -39.52
CA ASP A 350 -6.14 20.25 -40.36
C ASP A 350 -6.05 19.85 -41.86
N GLU A 351 -6.74 20.60 -42.73
CA GLU A 351 -6.78 20.34 -44.17
C GLU A 351 -5.41 20.50 -44.85
N LYS A 352 -4.49 21.21 -44.20
CA LYS A 352 -3.09 21.43 -44.64
C LYS A 352 -2.13 20.37 -44.09
N GLY A 353 -2.63 19.37 -43.38
CA GLY A 353 -1.86 18.33 -42.74
C GLY A 353 -1.05 18.78 -41.49
N LYS A 354 -1.34 19.98 -40.98
CA LYS A 354 -0.69 20.46 -39.73
C LYS A 354 -1.36 19.83 -38.53
N GLN A 355 -0.49 19.36 -37.60
CA GLN A 355 -0.92 18.75 -36.34
C GLN A 355 -1.35 19.79 -35.32
N HIS A 356 -2.51 19.59 -34.70
CA HIS A 356 -3.06 20.41 -33.65
C HIS A 356 -3.41 19.54 -32.43
N LEU A 357 -3.28 20.10 -31.22
CA LEU A 357 -3.70 19.42 -29.99
C LEU A 357 -5.23 19.45 -29.89
N SER A 358 -5.83 18.32 -29.51
CA SER A 358 -7.26 18.25 -29.20
C SER A 358 -7.61 19.13 -27.98
N LEU A 359 -8.84 19.65 -27.97
CA LEU A 359 -9.40 20.36 -26.82
C LEU A 359 -9.72 19.41 -25.65
N ILE A 360 -9.77 18.10 -25.91
CA ILE A 360 -10.15 17.07 -24.95
C ILE A 360 -8.93 16.67 -24.09
N ASN A 361 -9.06 16.81 -22.77
CA ASN A 361 -8.08 16.33 -21.80
C ASN A 361 -8.78 15.31 -20.90
N LYS A 362 -8.59 14.00 -21.18
CA LYS A 362 -9.21 12.91 -20.41
C LYS A 362 -8.53 12.78 -19.06
N ARG A 363 -9.32 12.77 -18.00
CA ARG A 363 -8.82 12.66 -16.64
C ARG A 363 -8.36 11.22 -16.35
N ALA A 364 -7.29 11.08 -15.54
CA ALA A 364 -6.94 9.80 -14.92
C ALA A 364 -8.02 9.42 -13.89
N GLU A 365 -8.40 8.14 -13.88
CA GLU A 365 -9.39 7.62 -12.92
C GLU A 365 -8.93 7.77 -11.48
N GLU A 366 -9.85 8.08 -10.57
CA GLU A 366 -9.62 8.10 -9.13
C GLU A 366 -10.17 6.80 -8.52
N GLY A 367 -9.28 5.92 -8.05
CA GLY A 367 -9.63 4.73 -7.30
C GLY A 367 -9.41 3.42 -8.05
N ASP A 368 -9.31 2.36 -7.29
CA ASP A 368 -9.22 0.98 -7.80
C ASP A 368 -10.61 0.33 -7.79
N TRP A 369 -11.36 0.58 -8.85
CA TRP A 369 -12.72 0.03 -9.04
C TRP A 369 -12.70 -1.50 -9.09
N GLY A 370 -11.61 -2.12 -9.54
CA GLY A 370 -11.44 -3.57 -9.56
C GLY A 370 -11.44 -4.17 -8.16
N GLU A 371 -10.72 -3.56 -7.21
CA GLU A 371 -10.74 -4.00 -5.80
C GLU A 371 -12.12 -3.81 -5.17
N TRP A 372 -12.78 -2.70 -5.44
CA TRP A 372 -14.09 -2.39 -4.86
C TRP A 372 -15.21 -3.29 -5.38
N SER A 373 -15.13 -3.75 -6.62
CA SER A 373 -16.12 -4.69 -7.17
C SER A 373 -16.04 -6.09 -6.57
N ASN A 374 -14.89 -6.46 -5.95
CA ASN A 374 -14.67 -7.79 -5.38
C ASN A 374 -15.08 -7.92 -3.89
N ASN A 375 -15.50 -6.84 -3.24
CA ASN A 375 -15.87 -6.82 -1.84
C ASN A 375 -17.20 -6.12 -1.61
N LEU A 376 -17.87 -6.44 -0.50
CA LEU A 376 -19.10 -5.78 -0.08
C LEU A 376 -18.85 -4.99 1.22
N PRO A 377 -18.98 -3.65 1.19
CA PRO A 377 -18.77 -2.83 2.38
C PRO A 377 -19.78 -3.12 3.49
N SER A 378 -19.32 -3.15 4.73
CA SER A 378 -20.17 -3.31 5.91
C SER A 378 -21.22 -2.19 6.04
N GLN A 379 -20.88 -0.99 5.57
CA GLN A 379 -21.81 0.16 5.55
C GLN A 379 -23.10 -0.14 4.77
N PHE A 380 -23.03 -0.81 3.65
CA PHE A 380 -24.19 -1.26 2.91
C PHE A 380 -24.85 -2.48 3.55
N LEU A 381 -24.06 -3.53 3.77
CA LEU A 381 -24.55 -4.85 4.16
C LEU A 381 -25.26 -4.81 5.54
N SER A 382 -24.77 -3.99 6.48
CA SER A 382 -25.39 -3.84 7.81
C SER A 382 -26.83 -3.31 7.79
N LYS A 383 -27.21 -2.63 6.71
CA LYS A 383 -28.58 -2.08 6.52
C LYS A 383 -29.52 -3.09 5.83
N GLN A 384 -28.99 -4.24 5.45
CA GLN A 384 -29.76 -5.31 4.81
C GLN A 384 -30.32 -6.31 5.83
N ASN A 385 -31.10 -7.28 5.37
CA ASN A 385 -31.64 -8.33 6.24
C ASN A 385 -30.55 -9.27 6.74
N THR A 386 -30.79 -9.87 7.92
CA THR A 386 -29.81 -10.74 8.60
C THR A 386 -29.45 -11.98 7.78
N SER A 387 -30.37 -12.52 6.97
CA SER A 387 -30.11 -13.68 6.13
C SER A 387 -29.09 -13.37 5.04
N LEU A 388 -29.18 -12.20 4.41
CA LEU A 388 -28.21 -11.75 3.41
C LEU A 388 -26.85 -11.48 4.05
N ILE A 389 -26.81 -10.82 5.22
CA ILE A 389 -25.59 -10.58 5.98
C ILE A 389 -24.88 -11.89 6.25
N LYS A 390 -25.59 -12.84 6.89
CA LYS A 390 -25.03 -14.16 7.25
C LYS A 390 -24.45 -14.87 6.03
N ARG A 391 -25.20 -14.96 4.93
CA ARG A 391 -24.73 -15.66 3.71
C ARG A 391 -23.45 -15.06 3.15
N GLN A 392 -23.37 -13.73 3.04
CA GLN A 392 -22.18 -13.08 2.45
C GLN A 392 -20.95 -13.17 3.37
N LEU A 393 -21.15 -13.14 4.68
CA LEU A 393 -20.08 -13.38 5.65
C LEU A 393 -19.63 -14.85 5.65
N ASP A 394 -20.56 -15.82 5.54
CA ASP A 394 -20.23 -17.26 5.48
C ASP A 394 -19.48 -17.62 4.18
N ILE A 395 -19.85 -17.02 3.04
CA ILE A 395 -19.09 -17.17 1.80
C ILE A 395 -17.65 -16.68 2.01
N ALA A 396 -17.47 -15.51 2.60
CA ALA A 396 -16.14 -14.97 2.85
C ALA A 396 -15.31 -15.84 3.82
N LYS A 397 -15.93 -16.41 4.86
CA LYS A 397 -15.26 -17.35 5.78
C LYS A 397 -14.79 -18.61 5.04
N ASN A 398 -15.66 -19.22 4.23
CA ASN A 398 -15.35 -20.45 3.51
C ASN A 398 -14.30 -20.22 2.42
N ASP A 399 -14.35 -19.08 1.72
CA ASP A 399 -13.31 -18.71 0.76
C ASP A 399 -11.93 -18.63 1.44
N ARG A 400 -11.86 -17.96 2.59
CA ARG A 400 -10.59 -17.83 3.34
C ARG A 400 -10.13 -19.17 3.92
N GLN A 401 -11.04 -20.02 4.42
CA GLN A 401 -10.66 -21.36 4.89
C GLN A 401 -10.08 -22.19 3.74
N SER A 402 -10.73 -22.19 2.57
CA SER A 402 -10.23 -22.91 1.40
C SER A 402 -8.87 -22.43 0.92
N GLU A 403 -8.63 -21.10 0.94
CA GLU A 403 -7.34 -20.51 0.62
C GLU A 403 -6.26 -20.94 1.64
N PHE A 404 -6.57 -20.97 2.93
CA PHE A 404 -5.67 -21.45 3.97
C PHE A 404 -5.28 -22.93 3.75
N ASP A 405 -6.27 -23.78 3.50
CA ASP A 405 -6.06 -25.22 3.29
C ASP A 405 -5.18 -25.46 2.04
N GLU A 406 -5.38 -24.67 0.98
CA GLU A 406 -4.54 -24.73 -0.22
C GLU A 406 -3.10 -24.32 0.09
N ILE A 407 -2.88 -23.21 0.82
CA ILE A 407 -1.54 -22.78 1.20
C ILE A 407 -0.85 -23.82 2.08
N CYS A 408 -1.58 -24.50 2.96
CA CYS A 408 -1.02 -25.56 3.82
C CYS A 408 -0.49 -26.77 3.03
N CYS A 409 -1.06 -27.05 1.85
CA CYS A 409 -0.61 -28.14 0.98
C CYS A 409 0.70 -27.85 0.23
N TRP A 410 1.26 -26.67 0.32
CA TRP A 410 2.45 -26.26 -0.41
C TRP A 410 3.72 -26.93 0.09
N THR A 411 4.53 -27.42 -0.85
CA THR A 411 5.73 -28.18 -0.57
C THR A 411 6.96 -27.32 -0.33
N ASN A 412 7.07 -26.14 -1.00
CA ASN A 412 8.20 -25.23 -0.76
C ASN A 412 7.99 -24.40 0.51
N PRO A 413 8.77 -24.64 1.59
CA PRO A 413 8.53 -24.00 2.89
C PRO A 413 8.72 -22.49 2.86
N THR A 414 9.60 -21.95 2.03
CA THR A 414 9.85 -20.51 1.94
C THR A 414 8.68 -19.78 1.27
N VAL A 415 8.13 -20.35 0.19
CA VAL A 415 6.94 -19.83 -0.48
C VAL A 415 5.73 -19.94 0.45
N LYS A 416 5.55 -21.11 1.08
CA LYS A 416 4.47 -21.35 2.05
C LYS A 416 4.48 -20.31 3.16
N LYS A 417 5.63 -20.05 3.80
CA LYS A 417 5.78 -19.01 4.83
C LYS A 417 5.39 -17.63 4.33
N LYS A 418 5.80 -17.25 3.12
CA LYS A 418 5.49 -15.94 2.55
C LYS A 418 4.00 -15.77 2.26
N LEU A 419 3.36 -16.82 1.73
CA LEU A 419 1.91 -16.81 1.47
C LEU A 419 1.11 -16.80 2.78
N LEU A 420 1.52 -17.56 3.81
CA LEU A 420 0.89 -17.55 5.13
C LEU A 420 1.00 -16.17 5.82
N GLU A 421 2.15 -15.48 5.66
CA GLU A 421 2.33 -14.11 6.17
C GLU A 421 1.31 -13.16 5.53
N SER A 422 1.24 -13.13 4.20
CA SER A 422 0.29 -12.29 3.47
C SER A 422 -1.17 -12.66 3.79
N PHE A 423 -1.48 -13.94 3.85
CA PHE A 423 -2.80 -14.44 4.19
C PHE A 423 -3.26 -14.01 5.61
N ALA A 424 -2.35 -14.07 6.59
CA ALA A 424 -2.65 -13.63 7.96
C ALA A 424 -2.95 -12.13 8.00
N GLU A 425 -2.20 -11.30 7.26
CA GLU A 425 -2.46 -9.86 7.14
C GLU A 425 -3.82 -9.58 6.47
N ASP A 426 -4.16 -10.31 5.40
CA ASP A 426 -5.44 -10.20 4.71
C ASP A 426 -6.63 -10.57 5.63
N CYS A 427 -6.49 -11.63 6.44
CA CYS A 427 -7.50 -12.04 7.42
C CYS A 427 -7.67 -10.99 8.53
N ASP A 428 -6.58 -10.42 9.05
CA ASP A 428 -6.65 -9.33 10.03
C ASP A 428 -7.33 -8.09 9.43
N SER A 429 -6.97 -7.73 8.20
CA SER A 429 -7.62 -6.64 7.47
C SER A 429 -9.11 -6.91 7.27
N ALA A 430 -9.50 -8.14 6.91
CA ALA A 430 -10.90 -8.53 6.75
C ALA A 430 -11.69 -8.43 8.07
N ALA A 431 -11.08 -8.83 9.18
CA ALA A 431 -11.67 -8.69 10.52
C ALA A 431 -11.91 -7.22 10.91
N VAL A 432 -10.90 -6.35 10.70
CA VAL A 432 -11.00 -4.92 11.06
C VAL A 432 -11.99 -4.17 10.17
N HIS A 433 -11.97 -4.44 8.87
CA HIS A 433 -12.81 -3.75 7.88
C HIS A 433 -14.18 -4.41 7.68
N LEU A 434 -14.42 -5.58 8.26
CA LEU A 434 -15.67 -6.34 8.15
C LEU A 434 -16.07 -6.55 6.67
N LYS A 435 -15.09 -6.94 5.84
CA LYS A 435 -15.26 -7.13 4.39
C LYS A 435 -15.99 -8.45 4.13
N ALA A 436 -17.20 -8.37 3.54
CA ALA A 436 -17.97 -9.54 3.11
C ALA A 436 -17.70 -9.86 1.64
N ALA A 437 -18.10 -11.06 1.20
CA ALA A 437 -18.02 -11.46 -0.19
C ALA A 437 -18.95 -10.60 -1.06
N ALA A 438 -18.51 -10.30 -2.30
CA ALA A 438 -19.30 -9.57 -3.28
C ALA A 438 -20.59 -10.32 -3.64
N LEU A 439 -21.60 -9.56 -4.03
CA LEU A 439 -22.84 -10.11 -4.58
C LEU A 439 -22.65 -10.55 -6.05
N PRO A 440 -23.45 -11.50 -6.53
CA PRO A 440 -23.35 -11.95 -7.92
C PRO A 440 -23.53 -10.79 -8.90
N ARG A 441 -22.63 -10.72 -9.88
CA ARG A 441 -22.68 -9.71 -10.96
C ARG A 441 -22.69 -8.25 -10.46
N GLN A 442 -22.29 -7.99 -9.23
CA GLN A 442 -22.05 -6.65 -8.73
C GLN A 442 -20.95 -5.98 -9.58
N SER A 443 -21.17 -4.74 -9.97
CA SER A 443 -20.18 -3.95 -10.72
C SER A 443 -20.25 -2.47 -10.35
N TYR A 444 -19.13 -1.76 -10.50
CA TYR A 444 -19.10 -0.30 -10.38
C TYR A 444 -19.21 0.32 -11.76
N GLN A 445 -20.13 1.27 -11.93
CA GLN A 445 -20.42 1.89 -13.21
C GLN A 445 -20.65 3.40 -13.05
N VAL A 446 -20.20 4.17 -14.04
CA VAL A 446 -20.45 5.61 -14.10
C VAL A 446 -21.92 5.86 -14.43
N ILE A 447 -22.52 6.84 -13.79
CA ILE A 447 -23.88 7.27 -14.09
C ILE A 447 -23.88 8.36 -15.18
N LEU A 448 -24.77 8.20 -16.16
CA LEU A 448 -25.01 9.19 -17.22
C LEU A 448 -26.50 9.58 -17.24
N PRO A 449 -26.85 10.85 -17.47
CA PRO A 449 -28.21 11.29 -17.46
C PRO A 449 -28.94 10.93 -18.76
N ILE A 450 -30.07 10.29 -18.61
CA ILE A 450 -31.01 10.01 -19.67
C ILE A 450 -32.38 10.51 -19.21
N PRO A 451 -32.71 11.80 -19.38
CA PRO A 451 -33.94 12.39 -18.86
C PRO A 451 -35.24 11.75 -19.41
N GLU A 452 -35.14 11.09 -20.55
CA GLU A 452 -36.25 10.42 -21.21
C GLU A 452 -36.57 9.03 -20.63
N LEU A 453 -35.70 8.45 -19.80
CA LEU A 453 -36.03 7.25 -19.03
C LEU A 453 -37.02 7.59 -17.92
N LYS A 454 -37.88 6.65 -17.56
CA LYS A 454 -38.69 6.78 -16.35
C LYS A 454 -37.82 6.68 -15.11
N ASP A 455 -38.27 7.26 -14.02
CA ASP A 455 -37.60 7.19 -12.69
C ASP A 455 -37.53 5.77 -12.12
N THR A 456 -38.25 4.82 -12.71
CA THR A 456 -38.27 3.39 -12.40
C THR A 456 -37.41 2.55 -13.34
N GLU A 457 -36.76 3.16 -14.33
CA GLU A 457 -36.01 2.48 -15.38
C GLU A 457 -34.52 2.86 -15.36
N ILE A 458 -33.71 1.96 -15.88
CA ILE A 458 -32.26 2.14 -16.07
C ILE A 458 -31.83 1.52 -17.40
N TYR A 459 -30.95 2.20 -18.14
CA TYR A 459 -30.21 1.59 -19.23
C TYR A 459 -28.93 0.99 -18.70
N ALA A 460 -28.76 -0.35 -18.79
CA ALA A 460 -27.61 -1.05 -18.18
C ALA A 460 -27.20 -2.28 -19.03
N PRO A 461 -26.27 -2.11 -20.00
CA PRO A 461 -25.95 -3.17 -20.98
C PRO A 461 -25.40 -4.47 -20.36
N ASN A 462 -24.83 -4.42 -19.16
CA ASN A 462 -24.33 -5.60 -18.43
C ASN A 462 -25.44 -6.52 -17.91
N TYR A 463 -26.69 -6.07 -17.90
CA TYR A 463 -27.82 -6.75 -17.30
C TYR A 463 -28.90 -7.03 -18.34
N ARG A 464 -29.74 -8.01 -18.07
CA ARG A 464 -30.79 -8.43 -18.99
C ARG A 464 -31.94 -7.40 -19.02
N ASN A 465 -32.52 -7.19 -20.17
CA ASN A 465 -33.71 -6.34 -20.27
C ASN A 465 -34.84 -6.86 -19.39
N GLY A 466 -35.46 -6.01 -18.60
CA GLY A 466 -36.49 -6.37 -17.61
C GLY A 466 -35.96 -6.85 -16.27
N GLU A 467 -34.64 -7.04 -16.11
CA GLU A 467 -34.00 -7.40 -14.83
C GLU A 467 -34.11 -6.22 -13.86
N LYS A 468 -34.25 -6.50 -12.55
CA LYS A 468 -34.22 -5.45 -11.53
C LYS A 468 -32.81 -5.32 -10.95
N VAL A 469 -32.33 -4.11 -10.84
CA VAL A 469 -31.03 -3.79 -10.24
C VAL A 469 -31.16 -2.71 -9.16
N ALA A 470 -30.38 -2.86 -8.09
CA ALA A 470 -30.24 -1.86 -7.06
C ALA A 470 -29.00 -1.00 -7.33
N LEU A 471 -29.09 0.30 -7.14
CA LEU A 471 -27.98 1.23 -7.23
C LEU A 471 -27.55 1.69 -5.85
N ILE A 472 -26.27 1.68 -5.57
CA ILE A 472 -25.68 2.08 -4.29
C ILE A 472 -24.50 3.02 -4.55
N ARG A 473 -24.57 4.25 -4.06
CA ARG A 473 -23.45 5.18 -4.03
C ARG A 473 -22.90 5.28 -2.60
N PHE A 474 -21.57 5.32 -2.45
CA PHE A 474 -20.93 5.46 -1.15
C PHE A 474 -20.36 6.86 -0.95
N PRO A 475 -20.45 7.40 0.28
CA PRO A 475 -21.20 6.89 1.46
C PRO A 475 -22.70 7.04 1.28
N HIS A 476 -23.53 6.13 1.89
CA HIS A 476 -24.99 6.27 1.87
C HIS A 476 -25.59 6.20 3.29
N GLY A 477 -26.70 6.90 3.50
CA GLY A 477 -27.35 7.02 4.80
C GLY A 477 -28.17 5.78 5.21
N GLY A 478 -28.82 5.13 4.25
CA GLY A 478 -29.71 4.01 4.55
C GLY A 478 -30.33 3.37 3.32
N THR A 479 -31.28 2.49 3.55
CA THR A 479 -32.04 1.77 2.49
C THR A 479 -32.89 2.73 1.63
N PHE A 480 -33.18 3.92 2.14
CA PHE A 480 -33.90 4.99 1.45
C PHE A 480 -33.09 5.64 0.31
N GLU A 481 -31.77 5.47 0.29
CA GLU A 481 -30.87 5.92 -0.77
C GLU A 481 -30.46 4.77 -1.73
N ILE A 482 -31.22 3.69 -1.77
CA ILE A 482 -30.99 2.53 -2.64
C ILE A 482 -32.17 2.38 -3.60
N PRO A 483 -32.21 3.10 -4.76
CA PRO A 483 -33.24 2.89 -5.76
C PRO A 483 -33.11 1.51 -6.40
N ILE A 484 -34.24 0.82 -6.60
CA ILE A 484 -34.35 -0.41 -7.38
C ILE A 484 -35.03 -0.07 -8.69
N LEU A 485 -34.32 -0.32 -9.80
CA LEU A 485 -34.75 0.07 -11.15
C LEU A 485 -34.90 -1.16 -12.05
N THR A 486 -35.76 -1.07 -13.06
CA THR A 486 -35.94 -2.09 -14.09
C THR A 486 -35.08 -1.76 -15.31
N VAL A 487 -34.29 -2.71 -15.77
CA VAL A 487 -33.42 -2.54 -16.93
C VAL A 487 -34.23 -2.42 -18.21
N ASN A 488 -34.06 -1.29 -18.92
CA ASN A 488 -34.66 -1.00 -20.24
C ASN A 488 -33.56 -0.77 -21.28
N ASN A 489 -32.98 -1.85 -21.81
CA ASN A 489 -31.93 -1.78 -22.87
C ASN A 489 -32.48 -1.55 -24.29
N LYS A 490 -33.82 -1.37 -24.43
CA LYS A 490 -34.44 -1.04 -25.69
C LYS A 490 -34.58 0.48 -25.94
N HIS A 491 -34.25 1.29 -24.93
CA HIS A 491 -34.35 2.75 -25.00
C HIS A 491 -33.38 3.34 -26.03
N LYS A 492 -33.89 3.92 -27.11
CA LYS A 492 -33.11 4.37 -28.28
C LYS A 492 -32.07 5.44 -27.93
N LYS A 493 -32.46 6.49 -27.19
CA LYS A 493 -31.55 7.59 -26.79
C LYS A 493 -30.45 7.12 -25.88
N ALA A 494 -30.75 6.29 -24.89
CA ALA A 494 -29.75 5.72 -24.00
C ALA A 494 -28.72 4.85 -24.76
N LYS A 495 -29.21 4.05 -25.74
CA LYS A 495 -28.38 3.23 -26.60
C LYS A 495 -27.46 4.07 -27.50
N SER A 496 -27.91 5.23 -28.00
CA SER A 496 -27.05 6.12 -28.82
C SER A 496 -25.93 6.78 -28.01
N ILE A 497 -26.14 7.02 -26.70
CA ILE A 497 -25.17 7.65 -25.79
C ILE A 497 -24.21 6.63 -25.22
N ILE A 498 -24.70 5.50 -24.73
CA ILE A 498 -23.91 4.53 -23.94
C ILE A 498 -23.45 3.33 -24.78
N GLY A 499 -24.25 2.97 -25.81
CA GLY A 499 -23.95 1.79 -26.61
C GLY A 499 -23.97 0.50 -25.79
N ASN A 500 -22.95 -0.33 -25.98
CA ASN A 500 -22.71 -1.58 -25.23
C ASN A 500 -21.66 -1.44 -24.15
N ALA A 501 -21.36 -0.22 -23.70
CA ALA A 501 -20.34 0.03 -22.68
C ALA A 501 -20.67 -0.70 -21.36
N LYS A 502 -19.65 -1.35 -20.79
CA LYS A 502 -19.82 -2.19 -19.59
C LYS A 502 -19.56 -1.44 -18.28
N ASP A 503 -19.06 -0.22 -18.35
CA ASP A 503 -18.61 0.62 -17.24
C ASP A 503 -19.50 1.84 -16.99
N ALA A 504 -20.66 1.93 -17.69
CA ALA A 504 -21.62 3.01 -17.51
C ALA A 504 -23.07 2.52 -17.50
N VAL A 505 -23.92 3.31 -16.83
CA VAL A 505 -25.38 3.16 -16.82
C VAL A 505 -26.06 4.49 -17.09
N GLY A 506 -27.25 4.44 -17.73
CA GLY A 506 -28.11 5.60 -17.97
C GLY A 506 -29.29 5.63 -16.99
N ILE A 507 -29.49 6.76 -16.31
CA ILE A 507 -30.57 6.95 -15.35
C ILE A 507 -31.25 8.31 -15.55
N ASN A 508 -32.50 8.42 -15.09
CA ASN A 508 -33.15 9.72 -14.96
C ASN A 508 -32.48 10.54 -13.83
N SER A 509 -32.46 11.86 -13.96
CA SER A 509 -31.90 12.77 -12.96
C SER A 509 -32.57 12.66 -11.58
N SER A 510 -33.88 12.41 -11.53
CA SER A 510 -34.59 12.17 -10.26
C SER A 510 -34.10 10.94 -9.49
N VAL A 511 -33.52 9.95 -10.18
CA VAL A 511 -32.87 8.79 -9.56
C VAL A 511 -31.54 9.20 -8.91
N ALA A 512 -30.79 10.10 -9.56
CA ALA A 512 -29.52 10.57 -9.01
C ALA A 512 -29.71 11.32 -7.68
N GLU A 513 -30.80 12.07 -7.51
CA GLU A 513 -31.17 12.74 -6.27
C GLU A 513 -31.30 11.75 -5.09
N ARG A 514 -31.77 10.52 -5.33
CA ARG A 514 -31.84 9.44 -4.33
C ARG A 514 -30.50 8.75 -4.04
N LEU A 515 -29.46 9.07 -4.77
CA LEU A 515 -28.15 8.45 -4.66
C LEU A 515 -27.18 9.33 -3.85
N SER A 516 -27.59 9.79 -2.68
CA SER A 516 -26.73 10.58 -1.77
C SER A 516 -26.18 11.85 -2.44
N GLY A 517 -27.00 12.54 -3.22
CA GLY A 517 -26.63 13.77 -3.93
C GLY A 517 -25.64 13.52 -5.07
N ALA A 518 -25.81 12.43 -5.81
CA ALA A 518 -25.00 12.15 -7.01
C ALA A 518 -25.22 13.21 -8.09
N ASP A 519 -24.13 13.58 -8.76
CA ASP A 519 -24.17 14.39 -9.98
C ASP A 519 -23.56 13.62 -11.17
N PHE A 520 -23.65 14.18 -12.37
CA PHE A 520 -23.19 13.52 -13.60
C PHE A 520 -21.78 13.96 -14.02
N ASP A 521 -20.98 14.49 -13.12
CA ASP A 521 -19.61 14.93 -13.42
C ASP A 521 -18.57 13.78 -13.38
N GLY A 522 -19.04 12.54 -13.28
CA GLY A 522 -18.23 11.32 -13.24
C GLY A 522 -18.47 10.45 -12.00
N ASP A 523 -19.57 10.68 -11.29
CA ASP A 523 -19.98 9.85 -10.15
C ASP A 523 -20.25 8.41 -10.58
N THR A 524 -19.91 7.49 -9.68
CA THR A 524 -20.04 6.05 -9.89
C THR A 524 -20.94 5.42 -8.84
N VAL A 525 -21.65 4.38 -9.24
CA VAL A 525 -22.50 3.58 -8.39
C VAL A 525 -22.13 2.11 -8.45
N MET A 526 -22.33 1.40 -7.36
CA MET A 526 -22.38 -0.05 -7.37
C MET A 526 -23.75 -0.51 -7.86
N VAL A 527 -23.77 -1.29 -8.92
CA VAL A 527 -24.97 -1.89 -9.50
C VAL A 527 -25.05 -3.35 -9.10
N VAL A 528 -26.16 -3.75 -8.51
CA VAL A 528 -26.39 -5.10 -8.01
C VAL A 528 -27.72 -5.65 -8.51
N PRO A 529 -27.74 -6.80 -9.21
CA PRO A 529 -29.00 -7.46 -9.53
C PRO A 529 -29.77 -7.86 -8.27
N THR A 530 -31.06 -7.52 -8.20
CA THR A 530 -31.94 -7.94 -7.12
C THR A 530 -33.01 -8.90 -7.62
N ASN A 531 -33.17 -10.06 -6.95
CA ASN A 531 -34.09 -11.10 -7.33
C ASN A 531 -34.51 -11.92 -6.10
N SER A 532 -35.26 -13.00 -6.28
CA SER A 532 -35.68 -13.87 -5.19
C SER A 532 -34.53 -14.47 -4.36
N ARG A 533 -33.34 -14.67 -4.99
CA ARG A 533 -32.15 -15.22 -4.33
C ARG A 533 -31.32 -14.12 -3.64
N THR A 534 -31.24 -12.94 -4.25
CA THR A 534 -30.51 -11.80 -3.72
C THR A 534 -31.49 -10.63 -3.55
N LYS A 535 -32.24 -10.68 -2.45
CA LYS A 535 -33.23 -9.63 -2.15
C LYS A 535 -32.53 -8.46 -1.44
N ILE A 536 -32.38 -7.36 -2.17
CA ILE A 536 -31.88 -6.11 -1.60
C ILE A 536 -33.05 -5.35 -0.96
N THR A 537 -32.84 -4.87 0.27
CA THR A 537 -33.80 -4.03 0.95
C THR A 537 -33.65 -2.57 0.49
N SER A 538 -34.75 -2.00 0.04
CA SER A 538 -34.88 -0.60 -0.34
C SER A 538 -36.16 -0.05 0.30
N THR A 539 -36.12 1.19 0.76
CA THR A 539 -37.27 1.89 1.34
C THR A 539 -37.54 3.18 0.54
N PRO A 540 -38.75 3.76 0.61
CA PRO A 540 -38.99 5.08 0.04
C PRO A 540 -38.00 6.15 0.58
N PRO A 541 -37.83 7.27 -0.13
CA PRO A 541 -37.04 8.41 0.39
C PRO A 541 -37.56 8.88 1.75
N LEU A 542 -36.65 9.36 2.61
CA LEU A 542 -37.02 9.90 3.92
C LEU A 542 -37.82 11.19 3.75
N LYS A 543 -38.96 11.27 4.42
CA LYS A 543 -39.70 12.53 4.56
C LYS A 543 -38.81 13.57 5.25
N GLY A 544 -38.86 14.83 4.77
CA GLY A 544 -38.05 15.92 5.33
C GLY A 544 -36.66 16.11 4.71
N LEU A 545 -36.31 15.35 3.68
CA LEU A 545 -35.17 15.64 2.80
C LEU A 545 -35.59 16.36 1.52
N GLU A 546 -36.88 16.35 1.19
CA GLU A 546 -37.43 16.98 -0.01
C GLU A 546 -37.17 18.49 0.02
N GLY A 547 -36.57 19.03 -1.06
CA GLY A 547 -36.29 20.46 -1.18
C GLY A 547 -35.20 20.98 -0.22
N PHE A 548 -34.48 20.10 0.50
CA PHE A 548 -33.41 20.51 1.40
C PHE A 548 -32.18 20.94 0.61
N ASP A 549 -31.87 22.23 0.63
CA ASP A 549 -30.66 22.80 0.04
C ASP A 549 -29.72 23.30 1.14
N PRO A 550 -28.59 22.62 1.40
CA PRO A 550 -27.62 23.01 2.43
C PRO A 550 -27.13 24.45 2.26
N LYS A 551 -26.97 24.94 1.04
CA LYS A 551 -26.43 26.28 0.72
C LYS A 551 -27.42 27.37 1.04
N LYS A 552 -28.70 27.14 0.81
CA LYS A 552 -29.78 28.10 1.14
C LYS A 552 -30.05 28.16 2.63
N GLN A 553 -30.02 27.00 3.31
CA GLN A 553 -30.42 26.93 4.72
C GLN A 553 -29.26 27.26 5.68
N TYR A 554 -28.02 26.96 5.31
CA TYR A 554 -26.84 27.16 6.14
C TYR A 554 -25.75 27.99 5.44
N PRO A 555 -26.05 29.19 4.93
CA PRO A 555 -25.08 30.04 4.26
C PRO A 555 -23.99 30.52 5.24
N TYR A 556 -22.90 31.02 4.67
CA TYR A 556 -21.83 31.65 5.44
C TYR A 556 -22.36 32.84 6.25
N LYS A 557 -21.96 32.92 7.51
CA LYS A 557 -22.16 34.10 8.37
C LYS A 557 -20.80 34.56 8.89
N GLU A 558 -20.60 35.87 8.96
CA GLU A 558 -19.37 36.46 9.45
C GLU A 558 -19.11 36.03 10.90
N GLY A 559 -17.83 35.75 11.25
CA GLY A 559 -17.44 35.25 12.57
C GLY A 559 -17.67 33.74 12.85
N MET A 560 -18.33 33.00 11.94
CA MET A 560 -18.54 31.56 12.15
C MET A 560 -17.26 30.73 11.95
N LYS A 561 -17.19 29.60 12.64
CA LYS A 561 -16.11 28.63 12.48
C LYS A 561 -16.20 27.92 11.12
N VAL A 562 -15.21 28.13 10.26
CA VAL A 562 -15.10 27.43 8.97
C VAL A 562 -14.60 26.00 9.15
N MET A 563 -15.17 25.08 8.41
CA MET A 563 -14.77 23.66 8.38
C MET A 563 -13.37 23.50 7.80
N LYS A 564 -12.49 22.77 8.52
CA LYS A 564 -11.12 22.43 8.06
C LYS A 564 -10.85 20.93 7.99
N ALA A 565 -11.81 20.09 8.39
CA ALA A 565 -11.61 18.65 8.53
C ALA A 565 -12.84 17.84 8.08
N THR A 566 -13.36 18.12 6.90
CA THR A 566 -14.55 17.47 6.31
C THR A 566 -14.50 15.95 6.42
N GLY A 567 -13.38 15.32 6.06
CA GLY A 567 -13.26 13.85 6.11
C GLY A 567 -13.42 13.28 7.53
N GLN A 568 -12.96 13.98 8.56
CA GLN A 568 -13.14 13.56 9.94
C GLN A 568 -14.59 13.74 10.40
N GLN A 569 -15.20 14.87 10.10
CA GLN A 569 -16.60 15.14 10.44
C GLN A 569 -17.55 14.21 9.69
N MET A 570 -17.30 13.94 8.41
CA MET A 570 -18.06 12.93 7.65
C MET A 570 -17.92 11.54 8.26
N GLY A 571 -16.73 11.17 8.76
CA GLY A 571 -16.54 9.92 9.50
C GLY A 571 -17.38 9.84 10.77
N ILE A 572 -17.46 10.92 11.54
CA ILE A 572 -18.26 11.01 12.76
C ILE A 572 -19.76 10.87 12.46
N ILE A 573 -20.28 11.63 11.50
CA ILE A 573 -21.71 11.59 11.19
C ILE A 573 -22.11 10.27 10.49
N SER A 574 -21.25 9.70 9.64
CA SER A 574 -21.50 8.39 9.04
C SER A 574 -21.55 7.26 10.06
N ASN A 575 -20.69 7.32 11.08
CA ASN A 575 -20.77 6.38 12.21
C ASN A 575 -22.05 6.56 13.01
N LEU A 576 -22.47 7.81 13.28
CA LEU A 576 -23.75 8.08 13.96
C LEU A 576 -24.93 7.49 13.17
N ILE A 577 -25.05 7.78 11.88
CA ILE A 577 -26.09 7.23 11.01
C ILE A 577 -26.05 5.69 11.00
N THR A 578 -24.88 5.07 11.02
CA THR A 578 -24.74 3.61 11.10
C THR A 578 -25.27 3.07 12.42
N ASP A 579 -24.91 3.69 13.54
CA ASP A 579 -25.36 3.30 14.87
C ASP A 579 -26.87 3.48 15.04
N MET A 580 -27.41 4.59 14.51
CA MET A 580 -28.85 4.88 14.47
C MET A 580 -29.65 3.83 13.67
N ASN A 581 -29.18 3.48 12.46
CA ASN A 581 -29.83 2.43 11.65
C ASN A 581 -29.85 1.07 12.36
N LEU A 582 -28.76 0.70 13.03
CA LEU A 582 -28.67 -0.57 13.77
C LEU A 582 -29.55 -0.56 15.03
N LYS A 583 -29.64 0.56 15.73
CA LYS A 583 -30.42 0.71 16.96
C LYS A 583 -31.88 1.09 16.71
N GLY A 584 -32.32 1.11 15.45
CA GLY A 584 -33.74 1.31 15.10
C GLY A 584 -34.24 2.74 15.29
N ALA A 585 -33.42 3.74 14.95
CA ALA A 585 -33.83 5.14 14.97
C ALA A 585 -35.05 5.39 14.05
N SER A 586 -35.90 6.34 14.43
CA SER A 586 -37.02 6.73 13.60
C SER A 586 -36.59 7.41 12.30
N GLU A 587 -37.48 7.45 11.31
CA GLU A 587 -37.23 8.11 10.02
C GLU A 587 -36.93 9.61 10.19
N ASP A 588 -37.59 10.31 11.15
CA ASP A 588 -37.34 11.71 11.44
C ASP A 588 -35.93 11.91 12.01
N GLU A 589 -35.51 11.09 12.96
CA GLU A 589 -34.17 11.14 13.52
C GLU A 589 -33.10 10.88 12.47
N LEU A 590 -33.31 9.87 11.61
CA LEU A 590 -32.42 9.61 10.45
C LEU A 590 -32.39 10.79 9.49
N ALA A 591 -33.53 11.40 9.17
CA ALA A 591 -33.60 12.56 8.30
C ALA A 591 -32.81 13.75 8.87
N ARG A 592 -32.85 14.00 10.20
CA ARG A 592 -32.03 15.03 10.86
C ARG A 592 -30.56 14.77 10.72
N ALA A 593 -30.11 13.54 10.98
CA ALA A 593 -28.70 13.16 10.83
C ALA A 593 -28.23 13.25 9.38
N VAL A 594 -29.06 12.85 8.41
CA VAL A 594 -28.74 12.92 6.98
C VAL A 594 -28.68 14.38 6.49
N ARG A 595 -29.62 15.25 6.88
CA ARG A 595 -29.54 16.69 6.58
C ARG A 595 -28.24 17.30 7.07
N HIS A 596 -27.84 17.00 8.31
CA HIS A 596 -26.56 17.46 8.82
C HIS A 596 -25.37 16.90 8.02
N SER A 597 -25.41 15.65 7.59
CA SER A 597 -24.34 15.07 6.78
C SER A 597 -24.19 15.76 5.41
N MET A 598 -25.31 16.17 4.80
CA MET A 598 -25.32 16.94 3.54
C MET A 598 -24.69 18.33 3.71
N VAL A 599 -24.88 18.96 4.88
CA VAL A 599 -24.20 20.22 5.21
C VAL A 599 -22.70 19.99 5.43
N VAL A 600 -22.32 18.96 6.18
CA VAL A 600 -20.92 18.65 6.52
C VAL A 600 -20.07 18.35 5.29
N ILE A 601 -20.59 17.58 4.31
CA ILE A 601 -19.83 17.22 3.11
C ILE A 601 -19.44 18.44 2.28
N ASP A 602 -20.32 19.44 2.24
CA ASP A 602 -20.14 20.68 1.46
C ASP A 602 -19.58 21.86 2.27
N ALA A 603 -19.47 21.72 3.59
CA ALA A 603 -19.14 22.84 4.49
C ALA A 603 -17.78 23.46 4.26
N GLU A 604 -16.75 22.68 3.89
CA GLU A 604 -15.40 23.20 3.59
C GLU A 604 -15.38 23.92 2.24
N LYS A 605 -16.03 23.35 1.23
CA LYS A 605 -16.06 23.85 -0.15
C LYS A 605 -16.86 25.14 -0.29
N HIS A 606 -18.02 25.20 0.37
CA HIS A 606 -18.95 26.33 0.26
C HIS A 606 -19.04 27.19 1.52
N LYS A 607 -18.16 26.98 2.49
CA LYS A 607 -18.11 27.70 3.79
C LYS A 607 -19.47 27.69 4.48
N LEU A 608 -20.14 26.50 4.54
CA LEU A 608 -21.48 26.39 5.17
C LEU A 608 -21.39 26.44 6.70
N ASN A 609 -22.45 26.92 7.33
CA ASN A 609 -22.57 26.98 8.78
C ASN A 609 -22.96 25.62 9.39
N TYR A 610 -22.00 24.68 9.36
CA TYR A 610 -22.21 23.32 9.85
C TYR A 610 -22.49 23.27 11.36
N LYS A 611 -22.03 24.24 12.14
CA LYS A 611 -22.31 24.30 13.58
C LYS A 611 -23.76 24.65 13.87
N GLN A 612 -24.36 25.55 13.11
CA GLN A 612 -25.81 25.81 13.22
C GLN A 612 -26.61 24.58 12.83
N SER A 613 -26.20 23.89 11.74
CA SER A 613 -26.82 22.64 11.33
C SER A 613 -26.70 21.53 12.40
N GLU A 614 -25.60 21.47 13.14
CA GLU A 614 -25.42 20.52 14.25
C GLU A 614 -26.45 20.75 15.36
N ILE A 615 -26.75 22.04 15.65
CA ILE A 615 -27.75 22.46 16.66
C ILE A 615 -29.16 22.20 16.15
N ASP A 616 -29.53 22.70 14.97
CA ASP A 616 -30.88 22.64 14.44
C ASP A 616 -31.36 21.20 14.19
N ASN A 617 -30.44 20.29 13.89
CA ASN A 617 -30.73 18.87 13.73
C ASN A 617 -30.53 18.05 15.01
N ASP A 618 -30.27 18.69 16.12
CA ASP A 618 -30.08 18.06 17.46
C ASP A 618 -29.08 16.89 17.43
N ILE A 619 -27.94 17.08 16.77
CA ILE A 619 -26.94 16.04 16.62
C ILE A 619 -26.36 15.62 17.98
N ALA A 620 -26.29 16.53 18.94
CA ALA A 620 -25.86 16.23 20.30
C ALA A 620 -26.82 15.26 20.99
N GLY A 621 -28.14 15.50 20.92
CA GLY A 621 -29.16 14.59 21.45
C GLY A 621 -29.18 13.22 20.74
N LEU A 622 -28.96 13.19 19.43
CA LEU A 622 -28.83 11.93 18.72
C LEU A 622 -27.57 11.14 19.17
N LYS A 623 -26.44 11.80 19.40
CA LYS A 623 -25.24 11.16 19.95
C LYS A 623 -25.47 10.65 21.37
N GLU A 624 -26.15 11.43 22.22
CA GLU A 624 -26.52 11.02 23.57
C GLU A 624 -27.35 9.72 23.53
N ARG A 625 -28.35 9.65 22.67
CA ARG A 625 -29.26 8.51 22.56
C ARG A 625 -28.60 7.25 21.92
N TYR A 626 -27.82 7.42 20.89
CA TYR A 626 -27.32 6.29 20.09
C TYR A 626 -25.84 5.94 20.28
N GLN A 627 -25.03 6.85 20.83
CA GLN A 627 -23.57 6.68 20.94
C GLN A 627 -23.01 6.83 22.37
N LYS A 628 -23.85 7.19 23.35
CA LYS A 628 -23.43 7.24 24.74
C LYS A 628 -23.06 5.85 25.23
N SER A 629 -21.94 5.74 25.89
CA SER A 629 -21.51 4.55 26.64
C SER A 629 -20.84 4.96 27.94
N VAL A 630 -20.93 4.11 28.94
CA VAL A 630 -20.30 4.29 30.25
C VAL A 630 -19.25 3.19 30.38
N ASP A 631 -18.03 3.55 30.76
CA ASP A 631 -16.97 2.57 30.99
C ASP A 631 -17.08 1.92 32.38
N SER A 632 -16.20 0.99 32.71
CA SER A 632 -16.15 0.30 33.99
C SER A 632 -15.84 1.22 35.18
N GLU A 633 -15.31 2.43 34.90
CA GLU A 633 -14.98 3.45 35.93
C GLU A 633 -16.07 4.50 36.08
N GLY A 634 -17.19 4.36 35.32
CA GLY A 634 -18.32 5.30 35.37
C GLY A 634 -18.14 6.53 34.45
N ASN A 635 -17.08 6.62 33.64
CA ASN A 635 -16.89 7.75 32.73
C ASN A 635 -17.80 7.64 31.51
N ILE A 636 -18.42 8.77 31.14
CA ILE A 636 -19.29 8.84 29.97
C ILE A 636 -18.46 9.12 28.73
N HIS A 637 -18.64 8.28 27.73
CA HIS A 637 -18.01 8.43 26.41
C HIS A 637 -19.07 8.61 25.34
N TYR A 638 -18.82 9.55 24.43
CA TYR A 638 -19.61 9.76 23.21
C TYR A 638 -18.76 9.37 22.01
N GLY A 639 -19.27 8.50 21.17
CA GLY A 639 -18.52 8.07 19.98
C GLY A 639 -19.17 6.89 19.29
N ALA A 640 -18.36 5.97 18.79
CA ALA A 640 -18.87 4.77 18.12
C ALA A 640 -19.74 3.92 19.07
N GLY A 641 -21.02 3.75 18.73
CA GLY A 641 -22.05 3.14 19.56
C GLY A 641 -22.29 1.66 19.31
N THR A 642 -21.82 1.11 18.19
CA THR A 642 -21.99 -0.29 17.79
C THR A 642 -20.66 -0.93 17.37
N LEU A 643 -20.61 -2.25 17.26
CA LEU A 643 -19.43 -2.96 16.80
C LEU A 643 -18.92 -2.43 15.47
N LEU A 644 -19.81 -2.11 14.52
CA LEU A 644 -19.43 -1.65 13.18
C LEU A 644 -18.70 -0.30 13.19
N SER A 645 -19.11 0.60 14.07
CA SER A 645 -18.46 1.90 14.25
C SER A 645 -17.23 1.80 15.18
N ARG A 646 -17.24 0.91 16.18
CA ARG A 646 -16.15 0.67 17.14
C ARG A 646 -14.97 -0.07 16.52
N ALA A 647 -15.20 -0.97 15.58
CA ALA A 647 -14.16 -1.83 15.00
C ALA A 647 -12.91 -1.06 14.52
N LYS A 648 -13.11 0.06 13.85
CA LYS A 648 -12.05 0.93 13.31
C LYS A 648 -11.59 2.04 14.25
N SER A 649 -12.20 2.16 15.45
CA SER A 649 -11.81 3.18 16.43
C SER A 649 -10.36 2.99 16.83
N GLN A 650 -9.58 4.09 16.81
CA GLN A 650 -8.15 4.07 17.10
C GLN A 650 -7.90 3.93 18.60
N VAL A 651 -6.94 3.07 18.94
CA VAL A 651 -6.38 2.93 20.28
C VAL A 651 -4.86 3.11 20.23
N SER A 652 -4.28 3.62 21.30
CA SER A 652 -2.83 3.72 21.46
C SER A 652 -2.36 2.53 22.27
N VAL A 653 -1.52 1.69 21.66
CA VAL A 653 -1.00 0.47 22.27
C VAL A 653 0.52 0.52 22.38
N PRO A 654 1.15 -0.16 23.34
CA PRO A 654 2.60 -0.25 23.38
C PRO A 654 3.16 -0.81 22.07
N LYS A 655 4.23 -0.19 21.57
CA LYS A 655 4.96 -0.71 20.43
C LYS A 655 5.88 -1.82 20.90
N ARG A 656 5.76 -3.00 20.31
CA ARG A 656 6.44 -4.21 20.75
C ARG A 656 7.27 -4.80 19.62
N LYS A 657 8.36 -5.50 19.99
CA LYS A 657 9.21 -6.28 19.08
C LYS A 657 9.28 -7.72 19.55
N GLY A 658 9.39 -8.64 18.62
CA GLY A 658 9.62 -10.05 18.93
C GLY A 658 8.73 -11.01 18.15
N ASN A 659 8.90 -12.29 18.47
CA ASN A 659 8.18 -13.39 17.84
C ASN A 659 7.33 -14.12 18.89
N ALA A 660 6.16 -14.61 18.46
CA ALA A 660 5.34 -15.49 19.28
C ALA A 660 5.93 -16.92 19.34
N TRP A 661 5.56 -17.67 20.39
CA TRP A 661 5.72 -19.12 20.47
C TRP A 661 4.36 -19.80 20.32
N ILE A 662 4.41 -21.09 19.98
CA ILE A 662 3.26 -21.96 20.12
C ILE A 662 3.36 -22.59 21.51
N ASN A 663 2.32 -22.46 22.33
CA ASN A 663 2.19 -23.17 23.58
C ASN A 663 2.00 -24.67 23.25
N GLU A 664 2.88 -25.52 23.76
CA GLU A 664 2.87 -26.97 23.44
C GLU A 664 1.63 -27.68 24.00
N ASP A 665 1.11 -27.18 25.13
CA ASP A 665 -0.03 -27.80 25.81
C ASP A 665 -1.39 -27.36 25.23
N THR A 666 -1.53 -26.08 24.90
CA THR A 666 -2.78 -25.47 24.44
C THR A 666 -2.84 -25.22 22.92
N GLY A 667 -1.68 -25.27 22.25
CA GLY A 667 -1.55 -24.87 20.84
C GLY A 667 -1.83 -23.38 20.60
N ALA A 668 -1.86 -22.54 21.65
CA ALA A 668 -2.09 -21.11 21.51
C ALA A 668 -0.83 -20.35 21.08
N LEU A 669 -1.02 -19.21 20.39
CA LEU A 669 0.08 -18.26 20.16
C LEU A 669 0.29 -17.41 21.41
N GLU A 670 1.48 -17.46 21.97
CA GLU A 670 1.86 -16.72 23.17
C GLU A 670 3.10 -15.87 22.90
N TRP A 671 3.16 -14.70 23.48
CA TRP A 671 4.28 -13.78 23.36
C TRP A 671 5.26 -13.89 24.52
N GLU A 672 4.81 -14.52 25.60
CA GLU A 672 5.55 -14.82 26.81
C GLU A 672 5.32 -16.28 27.19
N ARG A 673 6.34 -16.94 27.69
CA ARG A 673 6.24 -18.31 28.21
C ARG A 673 7.06 -18.46 29.48
N ILE A 674 6.72 -19.44 30.29
CA ILE A 674 7.58 -19.89 31.41
C ILE A 674 8.54 -20.95 30.87
N ASN A 675 9.85 -20.76 31.08
CA ASN A 675 10.83 -21.76 30.75
C ASN A 675 10.64 -22.95 31.68
N LYS A 676 10.28 -24.12 31.14
CA LYS A 676 10.03 -25.33 31.92
C LYS A 676 11.23 -25.84 32.69
N LYS A 677 12.47 -25.41 32.32
CA LYS A 677 13.72 -25.83 32.99
C LYS A 677 14.15 -24.87 34.10
N THR A 678 14.00 -23.57 33.90
CA THR A 678 14.46 -22.53 34.83
C THR A 678 13.34 -21.93 35.66
N GLY A 679 12.08 -22.13 35.33
CA GLY A 679 10.94 -21.50 35.97
C GLY A 679 10.83 -20.00 35.71
N GLU A 680 11.73 -19.42 34.92
CA GLU A 680 11.75 -18.00 34.62
C GLU A 680 10.83 -17.64 33.45
N LYS A 681 10.29 -16.42 33.50
CA LYS A 681 9.46 -15.86 32.41
C LYS A 681 10.35 -15.43 31.23
N GLU A 682 10.23 -16.11 30.11
CA GLU A 682 10.90 -15.76 28.86
C GLU A 682 9.95 -14.95 27.98
N SER A 683 10.44 -13.86 27.42
CA SER A 683 9.75 -13.08 26.41
C SER A 683 10.67 -12.70 25.28
N LYS A 684 10.32 -13.12 24.04
CA LYS A 684 10.93 -12.56 22.83
C LYS A 684 10.21 -11.29 22.37
N TYR A 685 9.12 -10.93 23.05
CA TYR A 685 8.24 -9.83 22.73
C TYR A 685 8.41 -8.74 23.78
N VAL A 686 9.25 -7.77 23.47
CA VAL A 686 9.64 -6.71 24.40
C VAL A 686 9.00 -5.40 23.98
N ASP A 687 8.41 -4.69 24.94
CA ASP A 687 7.94 -3.32 24.72
C ASP A 687 9.13 -2.41 24.35
N GLU A 688 9.03 -1.69 23.26
CA GLU A 688 10.00 -0.64 22.95
C GLU A 688 9.85 0.49 23.95
N THR A 689 10.96 0.83 24.60
CA THR A 689 11.02 1.92 25.58
C THR A 689 11.97 3.03 25.13
N TYR A 690 11.80 4.22 25.69
CA TYR A 690 12.73 5.33 25.57
C TYR A 690 12.75 6.13 26.88
N VAL A 691 13.84 6.83 27.11
CA VAL A 691 13.93 7.75 28.26
C VAL A 691 13.35 9.11 27.84
N ASP A 692 12.30 9.54 28.52
CA ASP A 692 11.75 10.88 28.33
C ASP A 692 12.73 11.92 28.86
N LYS A 693 13.23 12.78 27.97
CA LYS A 693 14.25 13.79 28.31
C LYS A 693 13.77 14.88 29.28
N LYS A 694 12.43 15.08 29.42
CA LYS A 694 11.86 16.06 30.35
C LYS A 694 11.71 15.50 31.76
N THR A 695 11.35 14.24 31.86
CA THR A 695 11.03 13.59 33.14
C THR A 695 12.11 12.64 33.62
N GLY A 696 13.08 12.27 32.79
CA GLY A 696 14.11 11.26 33.07
C GLY A 696 13.56 9.83 33.22
N LYS A 697 12.26 9.62 33.05
CA LYS A 697 11.61 8.31 33.22
C LYS A 697 11.64 7.50 31.95
N THR A 698 11.82 6.18 32.12
CA THR A 698 11.65 5.23 31.00
C THR A 698 10.15 5.10 30.66
N VAL A 699 9.79 5.45 29.43
CA VAL A 699 8.43 5.42 28.92
C VAL A 699 8.31 4.42 27.78
N LYS A 700 7.19 3.68 27.74
CA LYS A 700 6.88 2.76 26.63
C LYS A 700 6.55 3.56 25.37
N ARG A 701 7.15 3.22 24.24
CA ARG A 701 6.73 3.72 22.93
C ARG A 701 5.35 3.19 22.61
N THR A 702 4.47 4.05 22.11
CA THR A 702 3.13 3.67 21.68
C THR A 702 3.00 3.73 20.17
N GLN A 703 2.12 2.91 19.63
CA GLN A 703 1.69 2.94 18.24
C GLN A 703 0.16 2.96 18.16
N LYS A 704 -0.36 3.47 17.05
CA LYS A 704 -1.79 3.44 16.78
C LYS A 704 -2.21 2.07 16.26
N SER A 705 -3.30 1.55 16.81
CA SER A 705 -3.97 0.33 16.40
C SER A 705 -5.48 0.55 16.34
N THR A 706 -6.28 -0.45 16.08
CA THR A 706 -7.74 -0.38 16.11
C THR A 706 -8.29 -1.25 17.23
N LYS A 707 -9.45 -0.89 17.75
CA LYS A 707 -10.12 -1.70 18.80
C LYS A 707 -10.35 -3.14 18.32
N MET A 708 -10.81 -3.33 17.10
CA MET A 708 -11.03 -4.66 16.53
C MET A 708 -9.74 -5.48 16.44
N TYR A 709 -8.62 -4.86 16.07
CA TYR A 709 -7.34 -5.56 15.98
C TYR A 709 -6.86 -6.04 17.37
N GLU A 710 -6.98 -5.18 18.39
CA GLU A 710 -6.46 -5.44 19.72
C GLU A 710 -7.36 -6.34 20.59
N THR A 711 -8.68 -6.36 20.34
CA THR A 711 -9.58 -7.20 21.15
C THR A 711 -9.37 -8.69 20.87
N SER A 712 -9.40 -9.51 21.90
CA SER A 712 -9.37 -10.98 21.80
C SER A 712 -10.71 -11.56 21.32
N ASP A 713 -11.82 -10.96 21.73
CA ASP A 713 -13.18 -11.34 21.31
C ASP A 713 -13.94 -10.12 20.81
N ALA A 714 -14.32 -10.13 19.54
CA ALA A 714 -15.07 -9.06 18.89
C ALA A 714 -16.45 -8.80 19.52
N ARG A 715 -17.03 -9.79 20.22
CA ARG A 715 -18.31 -9.64 20.94
C ARG A 715 -18.23 -8.57 22.02
N THR A 716 -17.05 -8.32 22.60
CA THR A 716 -16.84 -7.24 23.58
C THR A 716 -17.12 -5.84 23.01
N LEU A 717 -17.12 -5.70 21.70
CA LEU A 717 -17.45 -4.45 20.99
C LEU A 717 -18.94 -4.36 20.60
N SER A 718 -19.68 -5.47 20.68
CA SER A 718 -21.10 -5.57 20.32
C SER A 718 -22.00 -4.99 21.42
N THR A 719 -23.14 -4.51 21.01
CA THR A 719 -24.24 -4.12 21.91
C THR A 719 -25.26 -5.26 22.10
N GLY A 720 -25.04 -6.42 21.51
CA GLY A 720 -25.95 -7.57 21.56
C GLY A 720 -27.00 -7.58 20.44
N HIS A 721 -26.97 -6.63 19.50
CA HIS A 721 -27.90 -6.65 18.37
C HIS A 721 -27.57 -7.82 17.42
N PRO A 722 -28.57 -8.59 16.91
CA PRO A 722 -28.33 -9.78 16.10
C PRO A 722 -27.41 -9.60 14.90
N LYS A 723 -27.46 -8.45 14.24
CA LYS A 723 -26.55 -8.13 13.12
C LYS A 723 -25.10 -7.95 13.60
N GLU A 724 -24.89 -7.34 14.78
CA GLU A 724 -23.55 -7.17 15.33
C GLU A 724 -22.94 -8.51 15.73
N GLU A 725 -23.75 -9.45 16.25
CA GLU A 725 -23.28 -10.80 16.59
C GLU A 725 -22.77 -11.54 15.36
N LEU A 726 -23.44 -11.41 14.21
CA LEU A 726 -22.96 -11.99 12.94
C LEU A 726 -21.59 -11.42 12.54
N TYR A 727 -21.40 -10.11 12.70
CA TYR A 727 -20.11 -9.48 12.42
C TYR A 727 -19.05 -9.82 13.45
N ALA A 728 -19.41 -9.98 14.72
CA ALA A 728 -18.48 -10.42 15.78
C ALA A 728 -17.97 -11.84 15.50
N ASP A 729 -18.89 -12.77 15.19
CA ASP A 729 -18.54 -14.15 14.79
C ASP A 729 -17.62 -14.18 13.56
N TYR A 730 -17.91 -13.36 12.56
CA TYR A 730 -17.08 -13.23 11.39
C TYR A 730 -15.68 -12.72 11.73
N ALA A 731 -15.58 -11.62 12.51
CA ALA A 731 -14.31 -11.05 12.89
C ALA A 731 -13.47 -12.02 13.73
N ASN A 732 -14.09 -12.70 14.70
CA ASN A 732 -13.43 -13.73 15.51
C ASN A 732 -12.92 -14.89 14.65
N TYR A 733 -13.73 -15.33 13.69
CA TYR A 733 -13.31 -16.38 12.75
C TYR A 733 -12.09 -15.96 11.93
N MET A 734 -12.10 -14.76 11.34
CA MET A 734 -10.96 -14.24 10.58
C MET A 734 -9.69 -14.11 11.44
N LYS A 735 -9.82 -13.63 12.67
CA LYS A 735 -8.70 -13.54 13.62
C LYS A 735 -8.16 -14.94 13.99
N SER A 736 -9.04 -15.90 14.21
CA SER A 736 -8.63 -17.29 14.48
C SER A 736 -7.87 -17.88 13.30
N LEU A 737 -8.33 -17.60 12.08
CA LEU A 737 -7.69 -18.08 10.85
C LEU A 737 -6.33 -17.43 10.62
N ALA A 738 -6.20 -16.10 10.88
CA ALA A 738 -4.92 -15.39 10.89
C ALA A 738 -3.93 -16.03 11.89
N ASN A 739 -4.40 -16.39 13.08
CA ASN A 739 -3.57 -17.05 14.08
C ASN A 739 -3.21 -18.50 13.69
N LYS A 740 -4.11 -19.25 13.04
CA LYS A 740 -3.77 -20.57 12.44
C LYS A 740 -2.65 -20.42 11.41
N ALA A 741 -2.73 -19.41 10.53
CA ALA A 741 -1.69 -19.16 9.54
C ALA A 741 -0.34 -18.83 10.19
N ARG A 742 -0.33 -18.03 11.25
CA ARG A 742 0.89 -17.72 12.02
C ARG A 742 1.49 -18.96 12.70
N LYS A 743 0.66 -19.82 13.27
CA LYS A 743 1.11 -21.10 13.85
C LYS A 743 1.73 -22.00 12.78
N GLU A 744 1.06 -22.17 11.64
CA GLU A 744 1.56 -22.96 10.53
C GLU A 744 2.88 -22.39 9.98
N MET A 745 3.03 -21.05 9.93
CA MET A 745 4.28 -20.40 9.54
C MET A 745 5.43 -20.72 10.52
N ILE A 746 5.17 -20.75 11.83
CA ILE A 746 6.17 -21.08 12.86
C ILE A 746 6.56 -22.56 12.77
N SER A 747 5.61 -23.47 12.56
CA SER A 747 5.85 -24.92 12.47
C SER A 747 6.48 -25.34 11.14
N THR A 748 6.36 -24.53 10.09
CA THR A 748 6.96 -24.82 8.78
C THR A 748 8.49 -24.82 8.86
N GLY A 749 9.14 -25.91 8.44
CA GLY A 749 10.61 -26.05 8.41
C GLY A 749 11.32 -25.07 7.46
N ASN A 750 12.63 -25.22 7.35
CA ASN A 750 13.46 -24.43 6.45
C ASN A 750 13.67 -25.16 5.11
N LEU A 751 13.85 -24.39 4.03
CA LEU A 751 14.11 -24.93 2.71
C LEU A 751 15.54 -25.52 2.64
N GLN A 752 15.62 -26.79 2.25
CA GLN A 752 16.87 -27.46 1.87
C GLN A 752 17.08 -27.26 0.36
N GLN A 753 18.22 -26.68 -0.03
CA GLN A 753 18.54 -26.51 -1.46
C GLN A 753 18.86 -27.85 -2.11
N ASN A 754 18.18 -28.17 -3.21
CA ASN A 754 18.45 -29.36 -4.02
C ASN A 754 19.61 -29.08 -5.00
N LYS A 755 20.70 -29.88 -4.89
CA LYS A 755 21.89 -29.71 -5.70
C LYS A 755 21.67 -30.07 -7.18
N GLU A 756 20.91 -31.13 -7.45
CA GLU A 756 20.58 -31.58 -8.82
C GLU A 756 19.68 -30.54 -9.53
N ALA A 757 18.65 -30.08 -8.84
CA ALA A 757 17.79 -29.03 -9.37
C ALA A 757 18.56 -27.73 -9.63
N LYS A 758 19.53 -27.38 -8.78
CA LYS A 758 20.38 -26.19 -8.98
C LYS A 758 21.18 -26.26 -10.28
N GLU A 759 21.73 -27.43 -10.64
CA GLU A 759 22.44 -27.60 -11.93
C GLU A 759 21.45 -27.63 -13.10
N LYS A 760 20.32 -28.35 -12.97
CA LYS A 760 19.28 -28.40 -14.01
C LYS A 760 18.72 -27.01 -14.38
N TYR A 761 18.44 -26.18 -13.38
CA TYR A 761 17.84 -24.86 -13.56
C TYR A 761 18.85 -23.71 -13.37
N LYS A 762 20.10 -23.94 -13.76
CA LYS A 762 21.19 -22.96 -13.60
C LYS A 762 20.92 -21.63 -14.29
N LYS A 763 20.31 -21.68 -15.48
CA LYS A 763 19.93 -20.50 -16.27
C LYS A 763 18.85 -19.68 -15.56
N GLU A 764 17.76 -20.28 -15.16
CA GLU A 764 16.61 -19.68 -14.50
C GLU A 764 17.01 -19.08 -13.14
N ALA A 765 17.86 -19.78 -12.38
CA ALA A 765 18.42 -19.28 -11.12
C ALA A 765 19.33 -18.07 -11.33
N ALA A 766 20.10 -18.03 -12.44
CA ALA A 766 20.93 -16.88 -12.80
C ALA A 766 20.09 -15.66 -13.22
N GLU A 767 19.03 -15.87 -14.00
CA GLU A 767 18.07 -14.82 -14.39
C GLU A 767 17.37 -14.19 -13.17
N LEU A 768 16.84 -15.02 -12.27
CA LEU A 768 16.23 -14.56 -11.02
C LEU A 768 17.24 -13.82 -10.12
N LYS A 769 18.50 -14.26 -10.10
CA LYS A 769 19.56 -13.53 -9.39
C LYS A 769 19.85 -12.17 -10.04
N ALA A 770 19.82 -12.08 -11.35
CA ALA A 770 19.99 -10.82 -12.07
C ALA A 770 18.82 -9.86 -11.77
N ALA A 771 17.59 -10.33 -11.86
CA ALA A 771 16.40 -9.56 -11.51
C ALA A 771 16.43 -9.07 -10.05
N LEU A 772 16.82 -9.94 -9.11
CA LEU A 772 17.01 -9.54 -7.72
C LEU A 772 18.09 -8.46 -7.55
N ASN A 773 19.21 -8.56 -8.28
CA ASN A 773 20.25 -7.55 -8.22
C ASN A 773 19.75 -6.18 -8.72
N VAL A 774 18.93 -6.15 -9.76
CA VAL A 774 18.28 -4.93 -10.25
C VAL A 774 17.35 -4.34 -9.18
N ALA A 775 16.49 -5.16 -8.58
CA ALA A 775 15.59 -4.72 -7.50
C ALA A 775 16.35 -4.19 -6.27
N LEU A 776 17.44 -4.87 -5.86
CA LEU A 776 18.27 -4.43 -4.73
C LEU A 776 19.04 -3.13 -5.04
N LYS A 777 19.53 -2.93 -6.27
CA LYS A 777 20.13 -1.65 -6.71
C LYS A 777 19.13 -0.50 -6.71
N ASN A 778 17.84 -0.80 -6.90
CA ASN A 778 16.79 0.19 -6.86
C ASN A 778 16.41 0.63 -5.43
N ALA A 779 16.61 -0.19 -4.41
CA ALA A 779 16.17 0.10 -3.05
C ALA A 779 16.77 1.40 -2.44
N PRO A 780 18.07 1.70 -2.55
CA PRO A 780 18.62 2.99 -2.11
C PRO A 780 18.06 4.16 -2.91
N ARG A 781 17.83 4.00 -4.21
CA ARG A 781 17.25 5.02 -5.08
C ARG A 781 15.82 5.36 -4.65
N GLU A 782 15.01 4.36 -4.35
CA GLU A 782 13.65 4.56 -3.85
C GLU A 782 13.65 5.25 -2.48
N ARG A 783 14.54 4.86 -1.54
CA ARG A 783 14.68 5.59 -0.26
C ARG A 783 15.05 7.06 -0.48
N LYS A 784 16.00 7.35 -1.37
CA LYS A 784 16.36 8.73 -1.70
C LYS A 784 15.19 9.49 -2.32
N ALA A 785 14.42 8.89 -3.21
CA ALA A 785 13.21 9.50 -3.78
C ALA A 785 12.17 9.82 -2.69
N GLN A 786 11.96 8.92 -1.73
CA GLN A 786 11.05 9.16 -0.60
C GLN A 786 11.54 10.30 0.31
N LEU A 787 12.84 10.37 0.60
CA LEU A 787 13.45 11.46 1.36
C LEU A 787 13.23 12.80 0.66
N MET A 788 13.51 12.85 -0.64
CA MET A 788 13.31 14.05 -1.46
C MET A 788 11.86 14.53 -1.47
N ALA A 789 10.92 13.61 -1.70
CA ALA A 789 9.49 13.92 -1.71
C ALA A 789 8.99 14.44 -0.34
N ASN A 790 9.51 13.89 0.75
CA ASN A 790 9.18 14.33 2.11
C ASN A 790 9.77 15.72 2.43
N SER A 791 10.97 16.03 1.95
CA SER A 791 11.58 17.37 2.08
C SER A 791 10.74 18.42 1.35
N VAL A 792 10.30 18.13 0.12
CA VAL A 792 9.37 19.00 -0.63
C VAL A 792 8.07 19.21 0.13
N ALA A 793 7.48 18.11 0.64
CA ALA A 793 6.24 18.21 1.39
C ALA A 793 6.39 19.07 2.65
N LYS A 794 7.54 18.98 3.32
CA LYS A 794 7.86 19.80 4.51
C LYS A 794 7.98 21.29 4.13
N ALA A 795 8.65 21.61 3.04
CA ALA A 795 8.76 22.99 2.51
C ALA A 795 7.38 23.55 2.14
N ILE A 796 6.55 22.79 1.41
CA ILE A 796 5.21 23.21 1.03
C ILE A 796 4.31 23.49 2.26
N ILE A 797 4.40 22.68 3.31
CA ILE A 797 3.65 22.89 4.55
C ILE A 797 4.16 24.14 5.28
N ALA A 798 5.46 24.42 5.24
CA ALA A 798 6.03 25.62 5.84
C ALA A 798 5.56 26.89 5.12
N ASP A 799 5.52 26.86 3.79
CA ASP A 799 5.09 27.98 2.95
C ASP A 799 3.55 28.18 2.96
N ASN A 800 2.79 27.12 3.15
CA ASN A 800 1.33 27.14 3.22
C ASN A 800 0.81 26.23 4.34
N PRO A 801 0.77 26.73 5.59
CA PRO A 801 0.32 25.97 6.75
C PRO A 801 -1.15 25.49 6.67
N ASP A 802 -1.98 26.20 5.90
CA ASP A 802 -3.41 25.92 5.73
C ASP A 802 -3.72 24.94 4.57
N ILE A 803 -2.69 24.36 3.96
CA ILE A 803 -2.85 23.42 2.84
C ILE A 803 -3.75 22.22 3.25
N THR A 804 -4.74 21.90 2.42
CA THR A 804 -5.63 20.79 2.70
C THR A 804 -4.91 19.44 2.59
N LYS A 805 -5.38 18.43 3.34
CA LYS A 805 -4.79 17.07 3.26
C LYS A 805 -4.86 16.50 1.85
N LYS A 806 -5.91 16.84 1.09
CA LYS A 806 -6.12 16.36 -0.29
C LYS A 806 -5.09 16.96 -1.23
N GLU A 807 -4.87 18.26 -1.15
CA GLU A 807 -3.84 18.96 -1.94
C GLU A 807 -2.44 18.48 -1.58
N LEU A 808 -2.14 18.36 -0.28
CA LEU A 808 -0.84 17.86 0.18
C LEU A 808 -0.58 16.43 -0.32
N LYS A 809 -1.57 15.53 -0.30
CA LYS A 809 -1.44 14.17 -0.84
C LYS A 809 -1.10 14.20 -2.33
N LYS A 810 -1.77 15.08 -3.09
CA LYS A 810 -1.53 15.24 -4.53
C LYS A 810 -0.12 15.74 -4.81
N LEU A 811 0.30 16.80 -4.10
CA LEU A 811 1.64 17.37 -4.23
C LEU A 811 2.73 16.35 -3.83
N LYS A 812 2.51 15.58 -2.77
CA LYS A 812 3.41 14.48 -2.40
C LYS A 812 3.52 13.41 -3.48
N THR A 813 2.43 13.08 -4.15
CA THR A 813 2.44 12.11 -5.27
C THR A 813 3.26 12.66 -6.43
N GLN A 814 3.05 13.90 -6.81
CA GLN A 814 3.82 14.56 -7.87
C GLN A 814 5.30 14.67 -7.51
N ALA A 815 5.62 15.12 -6.29
CA ALA A 815 6.98 15.21 -5.80
C ALA A 815 7.71 13.86 -5.82
N LEU A 816 7.01 12.77 -5.39
CA LEU A 816 7.59 11.43 -5.42
C LEU A 816 7.82 10.93 -6.84
N THR A 817 6.90 11.18 -7.77
CA THR A 817 7.08 10.81 -9.18
C THR A 817 8.29 11.52 -9.78
N LYS A 818 8.40 12.83 -9.57
CA LYS A 818 9.56 13.61 -10.01
C LYS A 818 10.87 13.15 -9.36
N ALA A 819 10.85 12.89 -8.04
CA ALA A 819 12.01 12.39 -7.33
C ALA A 819 12.48 11.03 -7.85
N ARG A 820 11.55 10.10 -8.12
CA ARG A 820 11.87 8.78 -8.72
C ARG A 820 12.52 8.93 -10.09
N LEU A 821 11.97 9.76 -10.94
CA LEU A 821 12.57 10.06 -12.24
C LEU A 821 14.01 10.58 -12.09
N LYS A 822 14.22 11.50 -11.16
CA LYS A 822 15.53 12.09 -10.94
C LYS A 822 16.60 11.12 -10.47
N VAL A 823 16.29 10.23 -9.55
CA VAL A 823 17.24 9.24 -9.04
C VAL A 823 17.23 7.92 -9.82
N GLY A 824 16.44 7.82 -10.88
CA GLY A 824 16.29 6.59 -11.65
C GLY A 824 15.70 5.44 -10.82
N ALA A 825 14.82 5.74 -9.87
CA ALA A 825 14.13 4.72 -9.09
C ALA A 825 13.01 4.10 -9.92
N ASN A 826 12.97 2.75 -9.94
CA ASN A 826 11.95 1.99 -10.64
C ASN A 826 11.11 1.19 -9.63
N LYS A 827 9.78 1.26 -9.79
CA LYS A 827 8.84 0.57 -8.91
C LYS A 827 8.51 -0.87 -9.35
N GLN A 828 9.16 -1.36 -10.43
CA GLN A 828 8.86 -2.68 -10.98
C GLN A 828 9.19 -3.79 -9.97
N LYS A 829 8.23 -4.66 -9.74
CA LYS A 829 8.40 -5.90 -9.01
C LYS A 829 9.06 -6.95 -9.90
N ILE A 830 9.73 -7.92 -9.30
CA ILE A 830 10.30 -9.06 -10.03
C ILE A 830 9.15 -9.86 -10.62
N GLU A 831 9.15 -10.01 -11.94
CA GLU A 831 8.26 -10.91 -12.65
C GLU A 831 8.91 -12.29 -12.73
N ILE A 832 8.19 -13.31 -12.25
CA ILE A 832 8.63 -14.70 -12.25
C ILE A 832 8.01 -15.38 -13.47
N THR A 833 8.81 -15.98 -14.33
CA THR A 833 8.33 -16.79 -15.46
C THR A 833 7.95 -18.20 -15.02
N GLU A 834 7.22 -18.94 -15.87
CA GLU A 834 6.79 -20.31 -15.57
C GLU A 834 7.99 -21.25 -15.31
N LYS A 835 9.04 -21.18 -16.13
CA LYS A 835 10.27 -21.98 -15.93
C LYS A 835 11.03 -21.58 -14.66
N GLN A 836 11.08 -20.31 -14.35
CA GLN A 836 11.68 -19.84 -13.10
C GLN A 836 10.87 -20.30 -11.88
N TRP A 837 9.56 -20.41 -12.04
CA TRP A 837 8.69 -20.97 -11.01
C TRP A 837 8.95 -22.48 -10.79
N GLU A 838 9.13 -23.24 -11.88
CA GLU A 838 9.56 -24.64 -11.78
C GLU A 838 10.90 -24.78 -11.04
N ALA A 839 11.86 -23.92 -11.30
CA ALA A 839 13.13 -23.88 -10.58
C ALA A 839 12.97 -23.59 -9.08
N ILE A 840 12.03 -22.70 -8.70
CA ILE A 840 11.68 -22.42 -7.32
C ILE A 840 11.06 -23.66 -6.65
N GLN A 841 10.10 -24.31 -7.32
CA GLN A 841 9.44 -25.50 -6.80
C GLN A 841 10.41 -26.68 -6.60
N ALA A 842 11.33 -26.86 -7.54
CA ALA A 842 12.36 -27.90 -7.48
C ALA A 842 13.41 -27.65 -6.39
N GLY A 843 13.40 -26.50 -5.71
CA GLY A 843 14.38 -26.16 -4.68
C GLY A 843 15.76 -25.77 -5.24
N ALA A 844 15.84 -25.29 -6.49
CA ALA A 844 17.10 -24.90 -7.13
C ALA A 844 17.72 -23.64 -6.47
N ILE A 845 16.92 -22.84 -5.78
CA ILE A 845 17.30 -21.55 -5.20
C ILE A 845 17.42 -21.66 -3.69
N SER A 846 18.50 -21.13 -3.12
CA SER A 846 18.71 -21.15 -1.68
C SER A 846 17.65 -20.32 -0.92
N GLU A 847 17.30 -20.74 0.29
CA GLU A 847 16.26 -20.12 1.12
C GLU A 847 16.43 -18.60 1.25
N ASN A 848 17.62 -18.13 1.61
CA ASN A 848 17.88 -16.70 1.79
C ASN A 848 17.68 -15.89 0.50
N ARG A 849 18.08 -16.44 -0.64
CA ARG A 849 17.89 -15.79 -1.93
C ARG A 849 16.43 -15.81 -2.35
N LEU A 850 15.73 -16.93 -2.13
CA LEU A 850 14.31 -17.04 -2.41
C LEU A 850 13.48 -16.07 -1.56
N LYS A 851 13.78 -15.92 -0.27
CA LYS A 851 13.16 -14.89 0.59
C LYS A 851 13.31 -13.48 0.02
N GLN A 852 14.52 -13.14 -0.46
CA GLN A 852 14.76 -11.82 -1.07
C GLN A 852 13.98 -11.65 -2.38
N ILE A 853 13.91 -12.66 -3.24
CA ILE A 853 13.15 -12.64 -4.49
C ILE A 853 11.67 -12.43 -4.18
N LEU A 854 11.08 -13.22 -3.29
CA LEU A 854 9.66 -13.14 -2.93
C LEU A 854 9.27 -11.80 -2.30
N ASN A 855 10.16 -11.19 -1.53
CA ASN A 855 9.93 -9.85 -0.96
C ASN A 855 9.94 -8.73 -2.02
N ASN A 856 10.50 -8.97 -3.19
CA ASN A 856 10.54 -8.03 -4.31
C ASN A 856 9.66 -8.48 -5.49
N ALA A 857 8.97 -9.61 -5.39
CA ALA A 857 8.06 -10.15 -6.40
C ALA A 857 6.62 -9.70 -6.17
N ASP A 858 5.79 -9.90 -7.18
CA ASP A 858 4.35 -9.71 -7.07
C ASP A 858 3.73 -10.93 -6.38
N ILE A 859 3.18 -10.73 -5.19
CA ILE A 859 2.61 -11.82 -4.39
C ILE A 859 1.36 -12.42 -5.03
N ASP A 860 0.57 -11.65 -5.75
CA ASP A 860 -0.64 -12.14 -6.41
C ASP A 860 -0.27 -13.04 -7.60
N LYS A 861 0.78 -12.68 -8.37
CA LYS A 861 1.35 -13.56 -9.39
C LYS A 861 1.98 -14.82 -8.79
N VAL A 862 2.64 -14.71 -7.63
CA VAL A 862 3.15 -15.88 -6.91
C VAL A 862 2.01 -16.80 -6.50
N ARG A 863 0.90 -16.28 -6.00
CA ARG A 863 -0.31 -17.07 -5.71
C ARG A 863 -0.88 -17.74 -6.95
N GLU A 864 -0.94 -17.02 -8.07
CA GLU A 864 -1.43 -17.56 -9.33
C GLU A 864 -0.59 -18.74 -9.83
N TYR A 865 0.73 -18.64 -9.81
CA TYR A 865 1.62 -19.76 -10.14
C TYR A 865 1.53 -20.90 -9.14
N ALA A 866 1.24 -20.53 -7.89
CA ALA A 866 1.05 -21.45 -6.80
C ALA A 866 -0.19 -22.32 -7.00
N THR A 867 -1.21 -21.81 -7.62
CA THR A 867 -2.45 -22.54 -7.86
C THR A 867 -2.22 -23.66 -8.88
N PRO A 868 -2.59 -24.93 -8.59
CA PRO A 868 -2.35 -26.03 -9.52
C PRO A 868 -2.98 -25.80 -10.88
N LYS A 869 -2.16 -25.78 -11.94
CA LYS A 869 -2.60 -25.57 -13.34
C LYS A 869 -3.19 -26.81 -14.00
N ASN A 870 -3.61 -27.82 -13.24
CA ASN A 870 -4.21 -29.01 -13.82
C ASN A 870 -5.55 -28.64 -14.46
N ARG A 871 -5.59 -28.53 -15.78
CA ARG A 871 -6.75 -28.07 -16.60
C ARG A 871 -8.01 -28.90 -16.39
N THR A 872 -7.91 -30.05 -15.74
CA THR A 872 -9.02 -30.96 -15.48
C THR A 872 -9.53 -30.95 -14.05
N VAL A 873 -8.78 -30.36 -13.10
CA VAL A 873 -9.15 -30.31 -11.68
C VAL A 873 -9.03 -28.88 -11.18
N LEU A 874 -10.10 -28.34 -10.62
CA LEU A 874 -10.09 -27.04 -9.96
C LEU A 874 -9.24 -27.15 -8.68
N SER A 875 -8.60 -26.04 -8.29
CA SER A 875 -7.94 -25.96 -6.98
C SER A 875 -8.95 -26.18 -5.85
N SER A 876 -8.48 -26.66 -4.71
CA SER A 876 -9.32 -26.87 -3.52
C SER A 876 -10.04 -25.59 -3.11
N ALA A 877 -9.38 -24.43 -3.20
CA ALA A 877 -9.97 -23.14 -2.95
C ALA A 877 -11.11 -22.81 -3.93
N LYS A 878 -10.92 -23.03 -5.24
CA LYS A 878 -11.97 -22.83 -6.24
C LYS A 878 -13.14 -23.81 -6.05
N ILE A 879 -12.87 -25.08 -5.68
CA ILE A 879 -13.91 -26.07 -5.37
C ILE A 879 -14.69 -25.64 -4.11
N GLY A 880 -14.01 -25.22 -3.05
CA GLY A 880 -14.64 -24.72 -1.84
C GLY A 880 -15.55 -23.54 -2.15
N LYS A 881 -15.03 -22.54 -2.88
CA LYS A 881 -15.81 -21.36 -3.31
C LYS A 881 -17.01 -21.75 -4.17
N LEU A 882 -16.83 -22.63 -5.13
CA LEU A 882 -17.90 -23.17 -5.99
C LEU A 882 -19.02 -23.80 -5.15
N LYS A 883 -18.68 -24.73 -4.25
CA LYS A 883 -19.64 -25.41 -3.38
C LYS A 883 -20.36 -24.42 -2.47
N THR A 884 -19.63 -23.47 -1.86
CA THR A 884 -20.22 -22.44 -1.00
C THR A 884 -21.19 -21.55 -1.76
N MET A 885 -20.81 -21.08 -2.96
CA MET A 885 -21.68 -20.27 -3.80
C MET A 885 -22.95 -21.02 -4.20
N LEU A 886 -22.86 -22.29 -4.59
CA LEU A 886 -24.01 -23.12 -4.92
C LEU A 886 -24.90 -23.36 -3.69
N ASN A 887 -24.31 -23.77 -2.57
CA ASN A 887 -25.03 -24.08 -1.34
C ASN A 887 -25.70 -22.83 -0.71
N SER A 888 -25.18 -21.63 -0.99
CA SER A 888 -25.80 -20.39 -0.54
C SER A 888 -27.20 -20.14 -1.15
N GLY A 889 -27.50 -20.81 -2.28
CA GLY A 889 -28.74 -20.62 -3.03
C GLY A 889 -28.87 -19.26 -3.72
N ASN A 890 -27.86 -18.41 -3.62
CA ASN A 890 -27.87 -17.04 -4.21
C ASN A 890 -27.39 -17.01 -5.66
N TYR A 891 -26.67 -18.04 -6.12
CA TYR A 891 -25.99 -18.07 -7.40
C TYR A 891 -26.57 -19.16 -8.31
N THR A 892 -26.80 -18.84 -9.56
CA THR A 892 -27.06 -19.83 -10.61
C THR A 892 -25.75 -20.49 -11.04
N THR A 893 -25.80 -21.66 -11.65
CA THR A 893 -24.65 -22.35 -12.24
C THR A 893 -23.86 -21.43 -13.21
N ALA A 894 -24.57 -20.58 -13.97
CA ALA A 894 -23.94 -19.64 -14.90
C ALA A 894 -23.19 -18.51 -14.17
N GLU A 895 -23.75 -18.00 -13.09
CA GLU A 895 -23.13 -16.94 -12.27
C GLU A 895 -21.92 -17.47 -11.51
N VAL A 896 -21.97 -18.71 -11.01
CA VAL A 896 -20.81 -19.37 -10.41
C VAL A 896 -19.70 -19.57 -11.45
N ALA A 897 -20.06 -20.03 -12.65
CA ALA A 897 -19.11 -20.20 -13.74
C ALA A 897 -18.42 -18.89 -14.11
N GLN A 898 -19.17 -17.81 -14.23
CA GLN A 898 -18.65 -16.46 -14.51
C GLN A 898 -17.76 -15.94 -13.37
N ALA A 899 -18.21 -16.03 -12.12
CA ALA A 899 -17.48 -15.56 -10.95
C ALA A 899 -16.13 -16.29 -10.75
N LEU A 900 -16.04 -17.56 -11.15
CA LEU A 900 -14.83 -18.38 -11.00
C LEU A 900 -13.97 -18.43 -12.27
N GLY A 901 -14.42 -17.81 -13.37
CA GLY A 901 -13.72 -17.86 -14.66
C GLY A 901 -13.64 -19.27 -15.25
N ILE A 902 -14.69 -20.09 -15.08
CA ILE A 902 -14.74 -21.47 -15.54
C ILE A 902 -16.01 -21.70 -16.40
N SER A 903 -16.08 -22.83 -17.09
CA SER A 903 -17.28 -23.17 -17.88
C SER A 903 -18.43 -23.65 -17.00
N THR A 904 -19.67 -23.47 -17.45
CA THR A 904 -20.86 -24.00 -16.79
C THR A 904 -20.85 -25.53 -16.73
N SER A 905 -20.23 -26.19 -17.71
CA SER A 905 -20.01 -27.63 -17.69
C SER A 905 -19.05 -28.07 -16.58
N THR A 906 -18.02 -27.26 -16.30
CA THR A 906 -17.11 -27.48 -15.17
C THR A 906 -17.85 -27.31 -13.84
N VAL A 907 -18.70 -26.31 -13.67
CA VAL A 907 -19.52 -26.16 -12.46
C VAL A 907 -20.39 -27.36 -12.24
N LYS A 908 -21.11 -27.82 -13.29
CA LYS A 908 -21.98 -29.01 -13.22
C LYS A 908 -21.22 -30.30 -12.82
N LYS A 909 -19.95 -30.42 -13.16
CA LYS A 909 -19.13 -31.59 -12.78
C LYS A 909 -18.84 -31.64 -11.28
N TYR A 910 -18.94 -30.55 -10.58
CA TYR A 910 -18.68 -30.46 -9.14
C TYR A 910 -19.96 -30.19 -8.30
N MET A 911 -21.15 -30.16 -8.95
CA MET A 911 -22.45 -30.23 -8.28
C MET A 911 -22.75 -31.65 -7.85
#